data_3c019fc05e59c500090ce858e8cf1b3d
#
_entry.id   3c019fc05e59c500090ce858e8cf1b3d
#
_cell.length_a   1.000
_cell.length_b   1.000
_cell.length_c   1.000
_cell.angle_alpha   90.00
_cell.angle_beta   90.00
_cell.angle_gamma   90.00
#
_symmetry.space_group_name_H-M   'P 1'
#
loop_
_entity.id
_entity.type
_entity.pdbx_description
1 polymer ?
#
loop_
_entity_poly.entity_id
_entity_poly.type
_entity_poly.pdbx_seq_one_letter_code
_entity_poly.pdbx_strand_id
1 'polypeptide(L)'
;MTKWAKDVHIEKPHPEYPRPQMTRNEWMNLNGVWEFQRSADLNEKPPFGKKLTENILVPFPVESALSGIMEQLDKFWYRRTFEIPSKWKGKKILIHFGAVDYEAEVFINGKEIGLHKGGYLPFSFDITDAVTNGKNELIVRVYDPTDKGGQPRGKQDSIQKGIMYTPTSGIWQTVWLEPVSKTYIEDLKIVPDIDKKEVEVTVLSNTKNAKVLIELASGKFQGKTNSPIKIKISNPKLWSPQNPYLYDINVSILGNDGKPTDKVNSYFGMRKISVGEINGVKRLFVNNEPVFMNGPLDQGFWPDGIYTAPTDEALRFDIEETIKMGFNFTRKHIKVEPARWYYWCDKLGLMVWQDAPSCNSYRGSHKDEPTPEIDKKAFETELTGMIDFLKNSPSVIMWVIFNEGQGQFDTERLVQVVKKQDPTRLVNDASGGKWSFSGDILDTHSYPAPSYPKPKVEDQEKAKGKVLVCGEFGGIGMKVPGHMWFEGKGSGYANVDTSEDLLFKYAELYNMIVKMREKNGLAAVVYTELTDIMTEINGLFTYDRIAKVDASKIAKINTFRFKMPNFKEIVPTSEKEAQIWKYKYGPRKGAWNKENFDDSDWKEGPGAFGNAAGKKGNTPWPVADGKIKDNKGRTITEICIRRKFIMPKLSQDEISRLMLRVMHDENFDVFINGILACNAGRANSDYEYFPIKPEALKALRIGKENLITVYCKDTGGGRFIDVGISLRDKME
;
A
#
# COMPACT_ATOMS: atom_id res chain seq x y z
N MET A 1 -7.47 -14.46 -11.38
CA MET A 1 -6.49 -15.32 -10.66
C MET A 1 -5.10 -14.98 -11.15
N THR A 2 -4.11 -14.95 -10.23
CA THR A 2 -2.71 -14.79 -10.64
C THR A 2 -2.16 -16.07 -11.29
N LYS A 3 -0.99 -15.93 -11.90
CA LYS A 3 -0.28 -17.09 -12.49
C LYS A 3 0.11 -18.17 -11.49
N TRP A 4 0.24 -17.82 -10.20
CA TRP A 4 0.65 -18.74 -9.13
C TRP A 4 -0.49 -19.57 -8.53
N ALA A 5 -1.76 -19.21 -8.78
CA ALA A 5 -2.90 -19.96 -8.26
C ALA A 5 -2.88 -21.45 -8.66
N LYS A 6 -2.37 -21.77 -9.86
CA LYS A 6 -2.20 -23.14 -10.36
C LYS A 6 -1.09 -23.93 -9.66
N ASP A 7 -0.16 -23.23 -9.00
CA ASP A 7 1.00 -23.82 -8.33
C ASP A 7 0.72 -24.11 -6.84
N VAL A 8 -0.50 -23.82 -6.38
CA VAL A 8 -0.92 -24.10 -5.00
C VAL A 8 -1.09 -25.58 -4.79
N HIS A 9 -0.29 -26.15 -3.88
CA HIS A 9 -0.34 -27.56 -3.52
C HIS A 9 -1.51 -27.82 -2.55
N ILE A 10 -2.57 -28.47 -2.99
CA ILE A 10 -3.80 -28.67 -2.19
C ILE A 10 -3.53 -29.40 -0.87
N GLU A 11 -2.63 -30.41 -0.87
CA GLU A 11 -2.31 -31.17 0.35
C GLU A 11 -1.36 -30.42 1.29
N LYS A 12 -0.56 -29.52 0.78
CA LYS A 12 0.46 -28.78 1.55
C LYS A 12 0.71 -27.39 0.98
N PRO A 13 -0.28 -26.47 1.05
CA PRO A 13 -0.07 -25.07 0.70
C PRO A 13 0.97 -24.45 1.64
N HIS A 14 1.75 -23.50 1.13
CA HIS A 14 2.83 -22.86 1.93
C HIS A 14 3.67 -23.88 2.68
N PRO A 15 4.47 -24.69 1.96
CA PRO A 15 5.26 -25.78 2.58
C PRO A 15 6.47 -25.29 3.37
N GLU A 16 6.83 -24.02 3.23
CA GLU A 16 7.98 -23.39 3.86
C GLU A 16 7.76 -23.21 5.36
N TYR A 17 8.87 -23.21 6.11
CA TYR A 17 8.80 -22.90 7.54
C TYR A 17 8.30 -21.47 7.77
N PRO A 18 7.22 -21.28 8.56
CA PRO A 18 6.47 -20.01 8.56
C PRO A 18 7.15 -18.86 9.33
N ARG A 19 8.10 -19.16 10.23
CA ARG A 19 8.75 -18.19 11.13
C ARG A 19 10.28 -18.14 10.92
N PRO A 20 10.80 -17.52 9.84
CA PRO A 20 12.23 -17.53 9.50
C PRO A 20 13.15 -16.95 10.57
N GLN A 21 12.65 -16.03 11.39
CA GLN A 21 13.40 -15.40 12.49
C GLN A 21 13.68 -16.35 13.68
N MET A 22 13.07 -17.52 13.73
CA MET A 22 13.32 -18.51 14.76
C MET A 22 12.96 -19.92 14.24
N THR A 23 13.81 -20.50 13.39
CA THR A 23 13.53 -21.78 12.74
C THR A 23 13.95 -22.97 13.61
N ARG A 24 13.13 -24.04 13.57
CA ARG A 24 13.41 -25.35 14.14
C ARG A 24 13.46 -26.40 13.05
N ASN A 25 14.31 -27.43 13.24
CA ASN A 25 14.43 -28.51 12.26
C ASN A 25 13.21 -29.48 12.32
N GLU A 26 12.63 -29.63 13.51
CA GLU A 26 11.47 -30.49 13.74
C GLU A 26 10.19 -29.66 13.81
N TRP A 27 9.29 -29.88 12.89
CA TRP A 27 7.97 -29.24 12.85
C TRP A 27 7.04 -30.01 11.92
N MET A 28 5.74 -29.70 11.98
CA MET A 28 4.73 -30.29 11.12
C MET A 28 3.78 -29.19 10.61
N ASN A 29 3.69 -29.06 9.31
CA ASN A 29 2.72 -28.19 8.66
C ASN A 29 1.33 -28.84 8.73
N LEU A 30 0.32 -28.11 9.21
CA LEU A 30 -1.07 -28.56 9.26
C LEU A 30 -1.94 -27.93 8.16
N ASN A 31 -1.38 -27.10 7.27
CA ASN A 31 -2.12 -26.58 6.13
C ASN A 31 -2.67 -27.71 5.22
N GLY A 32 -3.55 -27.37 4.31
CA GLY A 32 -4.19 -28.30 3.38
C GLY A 32 -5.69 -28.31 3.54
N VAL A 33 -6.32 -29.40 3.10
CA VAL A 33 -7.79 -29.51 3.18
C VAL A 33 -8.23 -29.79 4.61
N TRP A 34 -9.07 -28.91 5.17
CA TRP A 34 -9.73 -29.07 6.45
C TRP A 34 -11.24 -29.25 6.23
N GLU A 35 -11.91 -29.93 7.16
CA GLU A 35 -13.37 -29.93 7.19
C GLU A 35 -13.88 -28.58 7.71
N PHE A 36 -15.01 -28.14 7.19
CA PHE A 36 -15.60 -26.82 7.43
C PHE A 36 -17.13 -26.90 7.65
N GLN A 37 -17.66 -26.03 8.49
CA GLN A 37 -19.10 -25.90 8.70
C GLN A 37 -19.45 -24.50 9.20
N ARG A 38 -20.48 -23.92 8.64
CA ARG A 38 -21.08 -22.68 9.14
C ARG A 38 -21.68 -22.90 10.51
N SER A 39 -21.57 -21.93 11.41
CA SER A 39 -22.23 -21.93 12.70
C SER A 39 -23.43 -20.98 12.70
N ALA A 40 -24.55 -21.42 13.21
CA ALA A 40 -25.74 -20.59 13.33
C ALA A 40 -25.66 -19.65 14.55
N ASP A 41 -25.00 -20.08 15.64
CA ASP A 41 -24.96 -19.38 16.92
C ASP A 41 -23.58 -19.57 17.60
N LEU A 42 -23.14 -18.53 18.30
CA LEU A 42 -21.92 -18.58 19.13
C LEU A 42 -22.04 -19.53 20.32
N ASN A 43 -23.26 -19.89 20.72
CA ASN A 43 -23.50 -20.88 21.80
C ASN A 43 -23.55 -22.32 21.28
N GLU A 44 -23.37 -22.55 19.99
CA GLU A 44 -23.31 -23.88 19.40
C GLU A 44 -22.16 -24.68 20.01
N LYS A 45 -22.47 -25.93 20.45
CA LYS A 45 -21.43 -26.80 21.01
C LYS A 45 -20.45 -27.25 19.95
N PRO A 46 -19.14 -27.33 20.28
CA PRO A 46 -18.14 -27.85 19.37
C PRO A 46 -18.52 -29.22 18.81
N PRO A 47 -18.36 -29.46 17.50
CA PRO A 47 -18.82 -30.68 16.82
C PRO A 47 -17.81 -31.84 16.98
N PHE A 48 -17.47 -32.20 18.23
CA PHE A 48 -16.50 -33.25 18.52
C PHE A 48 -16.92 -34.60 17.93
N GLY A 49 -15.94 -35.28 17.33
CA GLY A 49 -16.10 -36.64 16.76
C GLY A 49 -16.99 -36.69 15.53
N LYS A 50 -17.49 -35.55 15.04
CA LYS A 50 -18.38 -35.49 13.88
C LYS A 50 -17.62 -34.95 12.66
N LYS A 51 -17.84 -35.57 11.50
CA LYS A 51 -17.40 -35.03 10.22
C LYS A 51 -18.21 -33.76 9.91
N LEU A 52 -17.55 -32.69 9.50
CA LEU A 52 -18.21 -31.46 9.07
C LEU A 52 -18.68 -31.58 7.62
N THR A 53 -19.56 -30.67 7.20
CA THR A 53 -20.34 -30.80 5.96
C THR A 53 -19.57 -30.45 4.69
N GLU A 54 -18.55 -29.63 4.80
CA GLU A 54 -17.81 -29.06 3.66
C GLU A 54 -16.29 -29.19 3.88
N ASN A 55 -15.53 -28.75 2.89
CA ASN A 55 -14.08 -28.68 2.96
C ASN A 55 -13.62 -27.25 2.62
N ILE A 56 -12.54 -26.82 3.27
CA ILE A 56 -11.87 -25.55 3.02
C ILE A 56 -10.37 -25.77 2.89
N LEU A 57 -9.71 -25.03 1.99
CA LEU A 57 -8.25 -25.07 1.85
C LEU A 57 -7.60 -24.04 2.77
N VAL A 58 -7.00 -24.50 3.87
CA VAL A 58 -6.22 -23.67 4.80
C VAL A 58 -4.79 -23.52 4.26
N PRO A 59 -4.18 -22.31 4.25
CA PRO A 59 -4.58 -21.12 5.01
C PRO A 59 -5.22 -20.02 4.14
N PHE A 60 -6.22 -20.30 3.38
CA PHE A 60 -6.90 -19.29 2.59
C PHE A 60 -8.20 -18.85 3.27
N PRO A 61 -8.45 -17.52 3.44
CA PRO A 61 -9.62 -17.01 4.13
C PRO A 61 -10.91 -17.41 3.41
N VAL A 62 -12.00 -17.49 4.16
CA VAL A 62 -13.30 -18.04 3.72
C VAL A 62 -13.81 -17.35 2.44
N GLU A 63 -13.57 -16.06 2.29
CA GLU A 63 -14.01 -15.25 1.14
C GLU A 63 -13.20 -15.51 -0.13
N SER A 64 -12.03 -16.12 0.00
CA SER A 64 -11.10 -16.27 -1.11
C SER A 64 -11.48 -17.37 -2.08
N ALA A 65 -11.08 -17.23 -3.35
CA ALA A 65 -11.28 -18.24 -4.36
C ALA A 65 -10.51 -19.54 -4.06
N LEU A 66 -9.31 -19.43 -3.50
CA LEU A 66 -8.48 -20.59 -3.14
C LEU A 66 -9.00 -21.36 -1.93
N SER A 67 -9.82 -20.76 -1.08
CA SER A 67 -10.46 -21.48 0.02
C SER A 67 -11.46 -22.53 -0.46
N GLY A 68 -12.12 -22.27 -1.60
CA GLY A 68 -13.20 -23.07 -2.14
C GLY A 68 -14.59 -22.74 -1.57
N ILE A 69 -14.71 -21.82 -0.61
CA ILE A 69 -15.99 -21.39 0.01
C ILE A 69 -16.53 -20.14 -0.69
N MET A 70 -15.75 -19.05 -0.79
CA MET A 70 -16.09 -17.81 -1.48
C MET A 70 -17.33 -17.10 -0.90
N GLU A 71 -17.51 -17.11 0.40
CA GLU A 71 -18.62 -16.45 1.08
C GLU A 71 -18.12 -15.56 2.22
N GLN A 72 -18.87 -14.50 2.54
CA GLN A 72 -18.64 -13.72 3.75
C GLN A 72 -19.43 -14.36 4.90
N LEU A 73 -18.74 -14.83 5.91
CA LEU A 73 -19.29 -15.52 7.06
C LEU A 73 -18.70 -14.95 8.34
N ASP A 74 -19.54 -14.74 9.35
CA ASP A 74 -19.13 -14.22 10.66
C ASP A 74 -18.88 -15.32 11.71
N LYS A 75 -19.38 -16.55 11.49
CA LYS A 75 -19.27 -17.66 12.45
C LYS A 75 -19.15 -18.99 11.75
N PHE A 76 -18.12 -19.77 12.11
CA PHE A 76 -17.89 -21.09 11.50
C PHE A 76 -16.92 -21.94 12.29
N TRP A 77 -16.87 -23.22 11.93
CA TRP A 77 -16.04 -24.24 12.50
C TRP A 77 -15.06 -24.79 11.48
N TYR A 78 -13.81 -24.99 11.90
CA TYR A 78 -12.82 -25.79 11.24
C TYR A 78 -12.58 -27.08 12.00
N ARG A 79 -12.28 -28.18 11.28
CA ARG A 79 -11.86 -29.45 11.85
C ARG A 79 -10.74 -30.06 11.06
N ARG A 80 -9.68 -30.51 11.77
CA ARG A 80 -8.54 -31.22 11.20
C ARG A 80 -8.17 -32.41 12.09
N THR A 81 -7.76 -33.52 11.48
CA THR A 81 -7.14 -34.63 12.20
C THR A 81 -5.66 -34.71 11.88
N PHE A 82 -4.83 -35.05 12.89
CA PHE A 82 -3.39 -35.15 12.76
C PHE A 82 -2.84 -36.22 13.68
N GLU A 83 -1.60 -36.66 13.46
CA GLU A 83 -0.91 -37.62 14.31
C GLU A 83 0.43 -37.05 14.78
N ILE A 84 0.76 -37.30 16.06
CA ILE A 84 2.05 -36.88 16.62
C ILE A 84 3.11 -37.91 16.23
N PRO A 85 4.21 -37.51 15.55
CA PRO A 85 5.30 -38.43 15.23
C PRO A 85 5.89 -39.09 16.47
N SER A 86 6.09 -40.39 16.43
CA SER A 86 6.63 -41.18 17.57
C SER A 86 7.97 -40.66 18.12
N LYS A 87 8.80 -40.05 17.26
CA LYS A 87 10.07 -39.40 17.62
C LYS A 87 9.88 -38.16 18.51
N TRP A 88 8.66 -37.61 18.64
CA TRP A 88 8.35 -36.47 19.49
C TRP A 88 7.92 -36.90 20.92
N LYS A 89 7.90 -38.18 21.21
CA LYS A 89 7.54 -38.71 22.52
C LYS A 89 8.39 -38.07 23.63
N GLY A 90 7.73 -37.57 24.66
CA GLY A 90 8.38 -36.91 25.81
C GLY A 90 8.78 -35.45 25.59
N LYS A 91 8.49 -34.89 24.43
CA LYS A 91 8.59 -33.46 24.15
C LYS A 91 7.29 -32.73 24.51
N LYS A 92 7.35 -31.44 24.78
CA LYS A 92 6.18 -30.58 24.72
C LYS A 92 5.78 -30.37 23.26
N ILE A 93 4.49 -30.25 23.01
CA ILE A 93 3.94 -30.01 21.67
C ILE A 93 3.25 -28.66 21.68
N LEU A 94 3.76 -27.76 20.86
CA LEU A 94 3.16 -26.44 20.66
C LEU A 94 2.39 -26.44 19.34
N ILE A 95 1.16 -25.90 19.37
CA ILE A 95 0.43 -25.54 18.16
C ILE A 95 0.55 -24.05 17.94
N HIS A 96 0.83 -23.67 16.70
CA HIS A 96 0.99 -22.29 16.29
C HIS A 96 0.02 -21.94 15.16
N PHE A 97 -0.51 -20.73 15.21
CA PHE A 97 -1.29 -20.09 14.15
C PHE A 97 -0.57 -18.81 13.73
N GLY A 98 -0.35 -18.63 12.44
CA GLY A 98 0.27 -17.40 11.93
C GLY A 98 -0.66 -16.20 12.05
N ALA A 99 -1.94 -16.38 11.75
CA ALA A 99 -3.03 -15.44 12.04
C ALA A 99 -4.39 -16.09 11.80
N VAL A 100 -5.37 -15.67 12.58
CA VAL A 100 -6.80 -16.02 12.42
C VAL A 100 -7.62 -14.75 12.69
N ASP A 101 -8.42 -14.30 11.76
CA ASP A 101 -9.32 -13.16 11.93
C ASP A 101 -10.71 -13.65 12.30
N TYR A 102 -11.33 -13.26 13.42
CA TYR A 102 -10.81 -12.37 14.45
C TYR A 102 -10.66 -13.07 15.81
N GLU A 103 -11.72 -13.77 16.31
CA GLU A 103 -11.71 -14.58 17.53
C GLU A 103 -11.56 -16.05 17.17
N ALA A 104 -10.53 -16.72 17.72
CA ALA A 104 -10.24 -18.13 17.49
C ALA A 104 -10.26 -18.90 18.80
N GLU A 105 -11.23 -19.79 18.98
CA GLU A 105 -11.30 -20.72 20.11
C GLU A 105 -10.84 -22.11 19.66
N VAL A 106 -9.83 -22.65 20.34
CA VAL A 106 -9.12 -23.84 19.91
C VAL A 106 -9.39 -25.01 20.86
N PHE A 107 -9.73 -26.16 20.29
CA PHE A 107 -10.00 -27.41 21.03
C PHE A 107 -9.15 -28.55 20.47
N ILE A 108 -8.61 -29.40 21.37
CA ILE A 108 -7.90 -30.64 21.03
C ILE A 108 -8.55 -31.83 21.77
N ASN A 109 -9.01 -32.82 21.00
CA ASN A 109 -9.60 -34.06 21.56
C ASN A 109 -10.74 -33.79 22.58
N GLY A 110 -11.60 -32.81 22.32
CA GLY A 110 -12.70 -32.42 23.18
C GLY A 110 -12.32 -31.51 24.36
N LYS A 111 -11.04 -31.17 24.52
CA LYS A 111 -10.56 -30.22 25.55
C LYS A 111 -10.39 -28.84 24.96
N GLU A 112 -10.95 -27.83 25.60
CA GLU A 112 -10.69 -26.44 25.30
C GLU A 112 -9.22 -26.11 25.66
N ILE A 113 -8.50 -25.53 24.73
CA ILE A 113 -7.07 -25.15 24.86
C ILE A 113 -6.94 -23.68 25.17
N GLY A 114 -7.70 -22.84 24.48
CA GLY A 114 -7.69 -21.39 24.70
C GLY A 114 -8.39 -20.59 23.62
N LEU A 115 -8.52 -19.30 23.89
CA LEU A 115 -9.10 -18.29 23.03
C LEU A 115 -8.04 -17.25 22.65
N HIS A 116 -7.95 -16.92 21.37
CA HIS A 116 -7.20 -15.77 20.85
C HIS A 116 -8.17 -14.74 20.27
N LYS A 117 -7.83 -13.44 20.43
CA LYS A 117 -8.50 -12.31 19.79
C LYS A 117 -7.45 -11.42 19.13
N GLY A 118 -7.68 -11.12 17.86
CA GLY A 118 -6.78 -10.31 17.03
C GLY A 118 -6.64 -10.92 15.65
N GLY A 119 -6.77 -10.08 14.58
CA GLY A 119 -6.82 -10.58 13.20
C GLY A 119 -5.46 -10.77 12.53
N TYR A 120 -4.38 -10.23 13.11
CA TYR A 120 -3.12 -10.06 12.36
C TYR A 120 -1.90 -10.73 12.99
N LEU A 121 -1.96 -11.07 14.27
CA LEU A 121 -0.78 -11.51 15.01
C LEU A 121 -0.73 -13.02 15.18
N PRO A 122 0.48 -13.63 15.20
CA PRO A 122 0.64 -15.03 15.51
C PRO A 122 0.37 -15.32 16.99
N PHE A 123 -0.16 -16.52 17.24
CA PHE A 123 -0.36 -17.03 18.59
C PHE A 123 -0.07 -18.52 18.68
N SER A 124 0.12 -19.04 19.89
CA SER A 124 0.43 -20.44 20.11
C SER A 124 -0.09 -20.96 21.45
N PHE A 125 -0.35 -22.26 21.51
CA PHE A 125 -0.76 -22.95 22.71
C PHE A 125 0.09 -24.21 22.95
N ASP A 126 0.36 -24.53 24.22
CA ASP A 126 0.91 -25.83 24.64
C ASP A 126 -0.23 -26.85 24.68
N ILE A 127 -0.19 -27.82 23.78
CA ILE A 127 -1.21 -28.88 23.67
C ILE A 127 -0.73 -30.23 24.22
N THR A 128 0.41 -30.28 24.92
CA THR A 128 1.07 -31.49 25.39
C THR A 128 0.13 -32.42 26.15
N ASP A 129 -0.67 -31.86 27.06
CA ASP A 129 -1.58 -32.66 27.93
C ASP A 129 -2.94 -32.94 27.25
N ALA A 130 -3.13 -32.50 26.03
CA ALA A 130 -4.37 -32.71 25.28
C ALA A 130 -4.19 -33.71 24.11
N VAL A 131 -2.96 -33.94 23.66
CA VAL A 131 -2.67 -34.84 22.54
C VAL A 131 -2.42 -36.30 23.02
N THR A 132 -2.73 -37.23 22.14
CA THR A 132 -2.48 -38.68 22.32
C THR A 132 -1.42 -39.17 21.32
N ASN A 133 -0.90 -40.39 21.54
CA ASN A 133 0.06 -41.02 20.62
C ASN A 133 -0.57 -41.50 19.28
N GLY A 134 -1.86 -41.32 19.10
CA GLY A 134 -2.58 -41.73 17.89
C GLY A 134 -3.14 -40.52 17.14
N LYS A 135 -4.27 -40.75 16.54
CA LYS A 135 -5.05 -39.72 15.82
C LYS A 135 -5.61 -38.71 16.81
N ASN A 136 -5.34 -37.44 16.56
CA ASN A 136 -5.84 -36.31 17.32
C ASN A 136 -6.83 -35.49 16.48
N GLU A 137 -7.79 -34.89 17.15
CA GLU A 137 -8.78 -33.98 16.54
C GLU A 137 -8.51 -32.54 17.01
N LEU A 138 -8.32 -31.65 16.05
CA LEU A 138 -8.27 -30.22 16.26
C LEU A 138 -9.57 -29.61 15.74
N ILE A 139 -10.24 -28.80 16.56
CA ILE A 139 -11.40 -27.99 16.18
C ILE A 139 -11.05 -26.53 16.49
N VAL A 140 -11.39 -25.64 15.56
CA VAL A 140 -11.25 -24.19 15.75
C VAL A 140 -12.61 -23.56 15.46
N ARG A 141 -13.17 -22.84 16.44
CA ARG A 141 -14.29 -21.95 16.26
C ARG A 141 -13.78 -20.57 15.90
N VAL A 142 -14.35 -19.96 14.88
CA VAL A 142 -14.04 -18.58 14.50
C VAL A 142 -15.30 -17.73 14.61
N TYR A 143 -15.12 -16.53 15.16
CA TYR A 143 -16.05 -15.43 15.08
C TYR A 143 -15.33 -14.18 14.58
N ASP A 144 -15.82 -13.63 13.48
CA ASP A 144 -15.32 -12.38 12.90
C ASP A 144 -16.48 -11.42 12.63
N PRO A 145 -16.61 -10.34 13.41
CA PRO A 145 -17.64 -9.33 13.17
C PRO A 145 -17.30 -8.41 12.00
N THR A 146 -16.13 -8.52 11.39
CA THR A 146 -15.61 -7.69 10.29
C THR A 146 -15.73 -6.18 10.61
N ASP A 147 -16.68 -5.48 10.03
CA ASP A 147 -16.92 -4.04 10.16
C ASP A 147 -18.03 -3.68 11.16
N LYS A 148 -18.64 -4.66 11.82
CA LYS A 148 -19.68 -4.49 12.83
C LYS A 148 -19.13 -4.31 14.25
N GLY A 149 -17.86 -4.64 14.47
CA GLY A 149 -17.18 -4.47 15.75
C GLY A 149 -16.28 -3.24 15.80
N GLY A 150 -15.73 -2.96 16.98
CA GLY A 150 -14.76 -1.86 17.20
C GLY A 150 -13.30 -2.25 17.08
N GLN A 151 -13.00 -3.50 16.75
CA GLN A 151 -11.65 -4.04 16.63
C GLN A 151 -10.89 -3.45 15.43
N PRO A 152 -9.55 -3.49 15.45
CA PRO A 152 -8.72 -3.22 14.27
C PRO A 152 -9.06 -4.17 13.12
N ARG A 153 -9.38 -3.64 11.95
CA ARG A 153 -9.80 -4.44 10.78
C ARG A 153 -9.09 -4.07 9.48
N GLY A 154 -8.24 -3.04 9.52
CA GLY A 154 -7.65 -2.53 8.29
C GLY A 154 -8.70 -1.98 7.32
N LYS A 155 -8.52 -2.22 6.03
CA LYS A 155 -9.47 -1.82 4.97
C LYS A 155 -10.55 -2.87 4.66
N GLN A 156 -10.83 -3.76 5.57
CA GLN A 156 -11.85 -4.78 5.42
C GLN A 156 -13.26 -4.18 5.62
N ASP A 157 -14.19 -4.50 4.72
CA ASP A 157 -15.58 -4.04 4.79
C ASP A 157 -16.50 -5.08 4.15
N SER A 158 -17.65 -5.34 4.78
CA SER A 158 -18.63 -6.29 4.24
C SER A 158 -19.29 -5.80 2.95
N ILE A 159 -19.21 -4.49 2.66
CA ILE A 159 -19.65 -3.89 1.39
C ILE A 159 -18.45 -3.24 0.71
N GLN A 160 -17.89 -3.95 -0.27
CA GLN A 160 -16.72 -3.45 -1.03
C GLN A 160 -17.09 -2.22 -1.85
N LYS A 161 -16.51 -1.07 -1.52
CA LYS A 161 -16.76 0.18 -2.24
C LYS A 161 -15.60 1.17 -2.06
N GLY A 162 -15.16 1.75 -3.17
CA GLY A 162 -14.08 2.75 -3.16
C GLY A 162 -12.77 2.12 -2.69
N ILE A 163 -12.28 2.59 -1.56
CA ILE A 163 -11.00 2.17 -0.95
C ILE A 163 -11.18 1.14 0.19
N MET A 164 -12.32 0.46 0.24
CA MET A 164 -12.61 -0.62 1.19
C MET A 164 -12.85 -1.92 0.43
N TYR A 165 -12.35 -3.03 0.93
CA TYR A 165 -12.17 -4.27 0.18
C TYR A 165 -12.78 -5.48 0.88
N THR A 166 -12.84 -6.61 0.15
CA THR A 166 -13.34 -7.89 0.65
C THR A 166 -12.66 -8.25 1.98
N PRO A 167 -13.44 -8.68 2.99
CA PRO A 167 -12.91 -9.13 4.27
C PRO A 167 -12.00 -10.35 4.14
N THR A 168 -11.30 -10.64 5.20
CA THR A 168 -10.48 -11.83 5.41
C THR A 168 -10.89 -12.47 6.73
N SER A 169 -11.71 -13.49 6.70
CA SER A 169 -12.19 -14.16 7.91
C SER A 169 -11.60 -15.55 8.09
N GLY A 170 -11.29 -15.91 9.31
CA GLY A 170 -10.77 -17.23 9.68
C GLY A 170 -9.26 -17.38 9.55
N ILE A 171 -8.80 -18.62 9.35
CA ILE A 171 -7.37 -18.93 9.26
C ILE A 171 -6.82 -18.46 7.92
N TRP A 172 -5.99 -17.42 7.92
CA TRP A 172 -5.39 -16.87 6.70
C TRP A 172 -3.86 -16.93 6.66
N GLN A 173 -3.22 -17.49 7.71
CA GLN A 173 -1.80 -17.82 7.72
C GLN A 173 -1.58 -19.25 8.20
N THR A 174 -0.38 -19.79 7.95
CA THR A 174 0.00 -21.19 8.25
C THR A 174 -0.32 -21.60 9.68
N VAL A 175 -0.81 -22.84 9.81
CA VAL A 175 -0.96 -23.56 11.09
C VAL A 175 0.08 -24.66 11.16
N TRP A 176 0.82 -24.79 12.30
CA TRP A 176 1.86 -25.79 12.42
C TRP A 176 2.08 -26.27 13.86
N LEU A 177 2.75 -27.41 13.99
CA LEU A 177 3.17 -27.96 15.27
C LEU A 177 4.69 -27.94 15.42
N GLU A 178 5.17 -27.73 16.65
CA GLU A 178 6.58 -27.86 17.02
C GLU A 178 6.76 -28.72 18.28
N PRO A 179 7.66 -29.71 18.26
CA PRO A 179 8.09 -30.39 19.46
C PRO A 179 9.21 -29.61 20.13
N VAL A 180 9.05 -29.24 21.38
CA VAL A 180 10.06 -28.51 22.14
C VAL A 180 10.45 -29.27 23.42
N SER A 181 11.60 -28.96 23.98
CA SER A 181 12.04 -29.53 25.25
C SER A 181 11.25 -28.92 26.43
N LYS A 182 11.36 -29.47 27.62
CA LYS A 182 10.76 -28.90 28.85
C LYS A 182 11.21 -27.46 29.06
N THR A 183 12.52 -27.21 28.87
CA THR A 183 13.10 -25.88 28.79
C THR A 183 13.37 -25.57 27.35
N TYR A 184 12.77 -24.53 26.80
CA TYR A 184 12.87 -24.17 25.38
C TYR A 184 12.95 -22.66 25.17
N ILE A 185 13.38 -22.28 23.98
CA ILE A 185 13.45 -20.89 23.52
C ILE A 185 12.05 -20.50 23.04
N GLU A 186 11.45 -19.54 23.74
CA GLU A 186 10.14 -18.99 23.39
C GLU A 186 10.25 -17.90 22.33
N ASP A 187 11.28 -17.04 22.46
CA ASP A 187 11.51 -15.96 21.54
C ASP A 187 12.96 -15.44 21.63
N LEU A 188 13.35 -14.61 20.66
CA LEU A 188 14.62 -13.89 20.62
C LEU A 188 14.37 -12.38 20.55
N LYS A 189 15.14 -11.60 21.32
CA LYS A 189 15.24 -10.16 21.11
C LYS A 189 16.66 -9.84 20.70
N ILE A 190 16.84 -9.31 19.47
CA ILE A 190 18.15 -9.04 18.88
C ILE A 190 18.22 -7.56 18.55
N VAL A 191 19.11 -6.84 19.23
CA VAL A 191 19.25 -5.38 19.11
C VAL A 191 20.68 -5.04 18.65
N PRO A 192 20.87 -4.68 17.36
CA PRO A 192 22.15 -4.25 16.84
C PRO A 192 22.47 -2.80 17.25
N ASP A 193 23.73 -2.51 17.54
CA ASP A 193 24.27 -1.17 17.80
C ASP A 193 25.52 -0.99 16.93
N ILE A 194 25.37 -0.25 15.83
CA ILE A 194 26.48 -0.05 14.87
C ILE A 194 27.54 0.90 15.42
N ASP A 195 27.16 1.85 16.26
CA ASP A 195 28.08 2.83 16.83
C ASP A 195 29.00 2.15 17.85
N LYS A 196 28.48 1.22 18.65
CA LYS A 196 29.27 0.40 19.58
C LYS A 196 29.86 -0.85 18.93
N LYS A 197 29.51 -1.16 17.67
CA LYS A 197 29.90 -2.38 16.95
C LYS A 197 29.59 -3.63 17.76
N GLU A 198 28.35 -3.73 18.26
CA GLU A 198 27.88 -4.86 19.05
C GLU A 198 26.45 -5.22 18.71
N VAL A 199 26.06 -6.43 19.02
CA VAL A 199 24.68 -6.88 19.04
C VAL A 199 24.34 -7.39 20.43
N GLU A 200 23.19 -6.98 20.97
CA GLU A 200 22.65 -7.50 22.21
C GLU A 200 21.58 -8.56 21.88
N VAL A 201 21.76 -9.75 22.39
CA VAL A 201 20.84 -10.89 22.19
C VAL A 201 20.26 -11.28 23.54
N THR A 202 18.93 -11.25 23.66
CA THR A 202 18.22 -11.82 24.80
C THR A 202 17.45 -13.06 24.35
N VAL A 203 17.74 -14.20 24.94
CA VAL A 203 17.08 -15.47 24.68
C VAL A 203 15.94 -15.62 25.68
N LEU A 204 14.71 -15.41 25.24
CA LEU A 204 13.53 -15.56 26.08
C LEU A 204 13.17 -17.05 26.21
N SER A 205 12.87 -17.50 27.42
CA SER A 205 12.59 -18.92 27.71
C SER A 205 11.66 -19.01 28.92
N ASN A 206 10.87 -20.08 28.95
CA ASN A 206 10.04 -20.46 30.09
C ASN A 206 10.87 -20.81 31.36
N THR A 207 12.18 -20.88 31.24
CA THR A 207 13.11 -21.17 32.35
C THR A 207 14.14 -20.05 32.49
N LYS A 208 14.21 -19.42 33.66
CA LYS A 208 15.21 -18.39 33.96
C LYS A 208 16.58 -18.99 34.23
N ASN A 209 17.63 -18.26 33.84
CA ASN A 209 19.04 -18.61 34.12
C ASN A 209 19.52 -19.96 33.55
N ALA A 210 18.79 -20.54 32.59
CA ALA A 210 19.33 -21.71 31.85
C ALA A 210 20.57 -21.28 31.03
N LYS A 211 21.53 -22.18 30.87
CA LYS A 211 22.75 -21.88 30.07
C LYS A 211 22.42 -21.73 28.60
N VAL A 212 22.91 -20.65 28.00
CA VAL A 212 22.75 -20.34 26.56
C VAL A 212 24.10 -20.41 25.88
N LEU A 213 24.11 -21.00 24.68
CA LEU A 213 25.20 -20.95 23.71
C LEU A 213 24.68 -20.23 22.45
N ILE A 214 25.38 -19.18 22.04
CA ILE A 214 25.15 -18.46 20.79
C ILE A 214 26.35 -18.69 19.89
N GLU A 215 26.09 -19.11 18.65
CA GLU A 215 27.12 -19.35 17.65
C GLU A 215 26.92 -18.43 16.44
N LEU A 216 27.94 -17.68 16.13
CA LEU A 216 28.08 -16.80 14.95
C LEU A 216 29.30 -17.25 14.16
N ALA A 217 29.43 -16.82 12.90
CA ALA A 217 30.67 -17.05 12.13
C ALA A 217 31.93 -16.51 12.85
N SER A 218 31.76 -15.46 13.69
CA SER A 218 32.85 -14.84 14.46
C SER A 218 33.23 -15.59 15.74
N GLY A 219 32.47 -16.60 16.18
CA GLY A 219 32.78 -17.36 17.38
C GLY A 219 31.55 -17.83 18.17
N LYS A 220 31.84 -18.35 19.36
CA LYS A 220 30.86 -18.89 20.30
C LYS A 220 30.77 -18.02 21.55
N PHE A 221 29.56 -17.70 21.98
CA PHE A 221 29.29 -16.82 23.11
C PHE A 221 28.35 -17.53 24.09
N GLN A 222 28.59 -17.35 25.37
CA GLN A 222 27.78 -17.99 26.41
C GLN A 222 27.07 -16.92 27.27
N GLY A 223 25.92 -17.31 27.80
CA GLY A 223 25.12 -16.50 28.68
C GLY A 223 24.02 -17.28 29.37
N LYS A 224 22.97 -16.57 29.75
CA LYS A 224 21.80 -17.15 30.43
C LYS A 224 20.52 -16.69 29.76
N THR A 225 19.49 -17.52 29.79
CA THR A 225 18.14 -17.15 29.37
C THR A 225 17.61 -15.97 30.16
N ASN A 226 16.75 -15.16 29.51
CA ASN A 226 16.09 -13.98 30.08
C ASN A 226 17.08 -12.91 30.59
N SER A 227 18.29 -12.89 30.05
CA SER A 227 19.34 -11.91 30.35
C SER A 227 20.04 -11.49 29.06
N PRO A 228 20.36 -10.19 28.89
CA PRO A 228 21.03 -9.70 27.70
C PRO A 228 22.47 -10.23 27.60
N ILE A 229 22.86 -10.66 26.40
CA ILE A 229 24.19 -11.14 26.04
C ILE A 229 24.74 -10.21 24.97
N LYS A 230 25.80 -9.46 25.29
CA LYS A 230 26.46 -8.52 24.36
C LYS A 230 27.57 -9.20 23.61
N ILE A 231 27.54 -9.07 22.30
CA ILE A 231 28.48 -9.70 21.39
C ILE A 231 29.11 -8.61 20.52
N LYS A 232 30.42 -8.48 20.57
CA LYS A 232 31.18 -7.58 19.69
C LYS A 232 31.26 -8.13 18.27
N ILE A 233 30.99 -7.27 17.30
CA ILE A 233 31.08 -7.56 15.88
C ILE A 233 32.20 -6.71 15.30
N SER A 234 33.40 -7.26 15.16
CA SER A 234 34.53 -6.54 14.59
C SER A 234 34.27 -6.28 13.10
N ASN A 235 34.42 -5.00 12.66
CA ASN A 235 34.18 -4.58 11.28
C ASN A 235 32.82 -5.02 10.73
N PRO A 236 31.71 -4.55 11.33
CA PRO A 236 30.38 -5.01 10.96
C PRO A 236 30.06 -4.66 9.49
N LYS A 237 29.57 -5.65 8.74
CA LYS A 237 28.89 -5.41 7.46
C LYS A 237 27.49 -4.90 7.77
N LEU A 238 27.20 -3.69 7.32
CA LEU A 238 25.92 -3.03 7.62
C LEU A 238 24.86 -3.48 6.62
N TRP A 239 23.67 -3.71 7.14
CA TRP A 239 22.48 -3.97 6.33
C TRP A 239 21.95 -2.66 5.74
N SER A 240 21.71 -2.61 4.45
CA SER A 240 21.06 -1.52 3.74
C SER A 240 20.41 -2.05 2.45
N PRO A 241 19.54 -1.27 1.75
CA PRO A 241 19.02 -1.66 0.44
C PRO A 241 20.09 -2.09 -0.58
N GLN A 242 21.24 -1.43 -0.57
CA GLN A 242 22.35 -1.74 -1.50
C GLN A 242 23.21 -2.92 -1.03
N ASN A 243 23.14 -3.27 0.24
CA ASN A 243 23.91 -4.36 0.84
C ASN A 243 23.07 -5.04 1.95
N PRO A 244 22.09 -5.90 1.60
CA PRO A 244 21.19 -6.53 2.56
C PRO A 244 21.88 -7.69 3.30
N TYR A 245 23.02 -7.40 3.93
CA TYR A 245 23.81 -8.40 4.61
C TYR A 245 23.16 -8.83 5.94
N LEU A 246 22.90 -10.13 6.06
CA LEU A 246 22.35 -10.75 7.25
C LEU A 246 23.42 -11.65 7.91
N TYR A 247 23.50 -11.56 9.23
CA TYR A 247 24.30 -12.43 10.06
C TYR A 247 23.46 -13.61 10.52
N ASP A 248 23.85 -14.84 10.15
CA ASP A 248 23.23 -16.05 10.69
C ASP A 248 23.66 -16.25 12.14
N ILE A 249 22.70 -16.64 12.98
CA ILE A 249 22.89 -16.89 14.39
C ILE A 249 22.23 -18.22 14.79
N ASN A 250 22.97 -19.09 15.46
CA ASN A 250 22.46 -20.31 16.05
C ASN A 250 22.39 -20.13 17.58
N VAL A 251 21.25 -20.40 18.17
CA VAL A 251 21.02 -20.25 19.60
C VAL A 251 20.59 -21.58 20.19
N SER A 252 21.27 -22.00 21.26
CA SER A 252 20.98 -23.24 21.95
C SER A 252 20.83 -23.04 23.46
N ILE A 253 19.89 -23.70 24.08
CA ILE A 253 19.84 -23.92 25.52
C ILE A 253 20.61 -25.22 25.83
N LEU A 254 21.53 -25.17 26.77
CA LEU A 254 22.35 -26.29 27.13
C LEU A 254 21.82 -26.99 28.38
N GLY A 255 21.80 -28.32 28.35
CA GLY A 255 21.56 -29.18 29.51
C GLY A 255 22.73 -29.17 30.51
N ASN A 256 22.58 -29.86 31.63
CA ASN A 256 23.61 -30.00 32.64
C ASN A 256 24.87 -30.71 32.12
N ASP A 257 24.70 -31.57 31.12
CA ASP A 257 25.79 -32.30 30.44
C ASP A 257 26.49 -31.44 29.36
N GLY A 258 26.09 -30.17 29.20
CA GLY A 258 26.62 -29.24 28.20
C GLY A 258 26.13 -29.48 26.78
N LYS A 259 25.21 -30.41 26.53
CA LYS A 259 24.65 -30.66 25.22
C LYS A 259 23.42 -29.78 24.98
N PRO A 260 23.14 -29.37 23.73
CA PRO A 260 21.92 -28.66 23.38
C PRO A 260 20.67 -29.47 23.71
N THR A 261 19.76 -28.90 24.48
CA THR A 261 18.43 -29.43 24.76
C THR A 261 17.37 -28.82 23.88
N ASP A 262 17.55 -27.58 23.51
CA ASP A 262 16.73 -26.88 22.53
C ASP A 262 17.61 -26.00 21.63
N LYS A 263 17.26 -25.87 20.35
CA LYS A 263 18.05 -25.12 19.36
C LYS A 263 17.14 -24.45 18.35
N VAL A 264 17.47 -23.19 18.03
CA VAL A 264 16.85 -22.43 16.93
C VAL A 264 17.92 -21.78 16.07
N ASN A 265 17.59 -21.57 14.80
CA ASN A 265 18.41 -20.74 13.91
C ASN A 265 17.65 -19.42 13.67
N SER A 266 18.40 -18.34 13.57
CA SER A 266 17.87 -16.99 13.32
C SER A 266 18.86 -16.20 12.50
N TYR A 267 18.56 -14.92 12.28
CA TYR A 267 19.45 -13.97 11.61
C TYR A 267 19.20 -12.56 12.13
N PHE A 268 20.12 -11.64 11.86
CA PHE A 268 19.95 -10.21 12.11
C PHE A 268 20.74 -9.36 11.13
N GLY A 269 20.33 -8.10 10.96
CA GLY A 269 21.07 -7.10 10.19
C GLY A 269 21.67 -6.03 11.11
N MET A 270 22.95 -5.73 10.96
CA MET A 270 23.58 -4.58 11.63
C MET A 270 23.16 -3.30 10.94
N ARG A 271 22.23 -2.53 11.53
CA ARG A 271 21.74 -1.27 10.95
C ARG A 271 21.33 -0.28 12.03
N LYS A 272 21.30 1.01 11.65
CA LYS A 272 20.76 2.11 12.46
C LYS A 272 19.87 2.99 11.61
N ILE A 273 18.74 3.38 12.17
CA ILE A 273 17.81 4.34 11.57
C ILE A 273 17.77 5.57 12.49
N SER A 274 17.83 6.75 11.91
CA SER A 274 17.82 7.98 12.70
C SER A 274 17.33 9.18 11.90
N VAL A 275 17.01 10.26 12.60
CA VAL A 275 16.84 11.60 12.03
C VAL A 275 18.14 12.37 12.24
N GLY A 276 18.63 12.99 11.19
CA GLY A 276 19.79 13.87 11.22
C GLY A 276 19.51 15.19 10.53
N GLU A 277 20.52 16.04 10.41
CA GLU A 277 20.39 17.36 9.81
C GLU A 277 21.51 17.61 8.80
N ILE A 278 21.15 18.16 7.64
CA ILE A 278 22.10 18.61 6.61
C ILE A 278 21.72 20.04 6.22
N ASN A 279 22.63 20.98 6.40
CA ASN A 279 22.43 22.38 6.05
C ASN A 279 21.13 22.99 6.67
N GLY A 280 20.83 22.66 7.91
CA GLY A 280 19.64 23.13 8.62
C GLY A 280 18.34 22.39 8.25
N VAL A 281 18.39 21.37 7.41
CA VAL A 281 17.23 20.60 6.97
C VAL A 281 17.26 19.20 7.56
N LYS A 282 16.17 18.78 8.20
CA LYS A 282 16.04 17.42 8.74
C LYS A 282 15.89 16.38 7.62
N ARG A 283 16.57 15.26 7.79
CA ARG A 283 16.62 14.13 6.83
C ARG A 283 16.51 12.80 7.55
N LEU A 284 16.12 11.77 6.80
CA LEU A 284 16.16 10.38 7.22
C LEU A 284 17.58 9.82 6.97
N PHE A 285 18.07 9.04 7.91
CA PHE A 285 19.40 8.43 7.84
C PHE A 285 19.30 6.91 8.03
N VAL A 286 20.05 6.20 7.22
CA VAL A 286 20.31 4.76 7.36
C VAL A 286 21.82 4.59 7.55
N ASN A 287 22.23 3.98 8.66
CA ASN A 287 23.64 3.76 8.98
C ASN A 287 24.49 5.05 9.00
N ASN A 288 23.93 6.14 9.53
CA ASN A 288 24.51 7.47 9.57
C ASN A 288 24.70 8.16 8.20
N GLU A 289 24.11 7.60 7.12
CA GLU A 289 24.10 8.20 5.78
C GLU A 289 22.69 8.70 5.43
N PRO A 290 22.56 9.89 4.82
CA PRO A 290 21.26 10.44 4.45
C PRO A 290 20.65 9.66 3.30
N VAL A 291 19.35 9.34 3.43
CA VAL A 291 18.60 8.61 2.40
C VAL A 291 17.31 9.36 2.06
N PHE A 292 17.07 9.58 0.77
CA PHE A 292 15.74 9.93 0.29
C PHE A 292 14.94 8.64 0.11
N MET A 293 13.85 8.50 0.85
CA MET A 293 13.00 7.31 0.76
C MET A 293 11.94 7.50 -0.30
N ASN A 294 11.93 6.59 -1.27
CA ASN A 294 11.00 6.55 -2.37
C ASN A 294 10.43 5.14 -2.50
N GLY A 295 9.11 4.98 -2.31
CA GLY A 295 8.47 3.68 -2.30
C GLY A 295 7.01 3.73 -2.70
N PRO A 296 6.39 2.57 -2.99
CA PRO A 296 4.96 2.47 -3.21
C PRO A 296 4.21 2.19 -1.90
N LEU A 297 2.92 2.49 -1.91
CA LEU A 297 1.94 1.94 -0.99
C LEU A 297 1.67 0.49 -1.39
N ASP A 298 1.75 -0.44 -0.44
CA ASP A 298 1.47 -1.86 -0.65
C ASP A 298 0.40 -2.34 0.35
N GLN A 299 -0.76 -2.69 -0.17
CA GLN A 299 -1.90 -3.14 0.63
C GLN A 299 -1.96 -4.67 0.79
N GLY A 300 -1.18 -5.43 0.02
CA GLY A 300 -1.01 -6.88 0.18
C GLY A 300 -2.26 -7.70 -0.11
N PHE A 301 -3.08 -7.30 -1.09
CA PHE A 301 -4.24 -8.06 -1.53
C PHE A 301 -3.94 -8.92 -2.76
N TRP A 302 -4.57 -10.10 -2.81
CA TRP A 302 -4.44 -11.09 -3.87
C TRP A 302 -5.81 -11.48 -4.42
N PRO A 303 -6.01 -11.54 -5.74
CA PRO A 303 -7.30 -11.99 -6.29
C PRO A 303 -7.63 -13.44 -5.94
N ASP A 304 -6.62 -14.23 -5.65
CA ASP A 304 -6.71 -15.65 -5.36
C ASP A 304 -7.05 -15.95 -3.90
N GLY A 305 -6.39 -15.26 -2.99
CA GLY A 305 -6.37 -15.55 -1.56
C GLY A 305 -6.68 -14.34 -0.65
N ILE A 306 -7.14 -13.23 -1.18
CA ILE A 306 -7.42 -11.96 -0.47
C ILE A 306 -6.19 -11.49 0.30
N TYR A 307 -6.05 -11.79 1.59
CA TYR A 307 -4.85 -11.46 2.38
C TYR A 307 -3.72 -12.49 2.25
N THR A 308 -4.03 -13.70 1.77
CA THR A 308 -3.06 -14.77 1.63
C THR A 308 -2.55 -14.87 0.20
N ALA A 309 -1.27 -14.61 -0.01
CA ALA A 309 -0.65 -14.85 -1.31
C ALA A 309 -0.78 -16.34 -1.68
N PRO A 310 -0.93 -16.69 -2.96
CA PRO A 310 -1.07 -18.08 -3.37
C PRO A 310 0.16 -18.94 -3.05
N THR A 311 1.37 -18.38 -3.15
CA THR A 311 2.63 -19.07 -2.88
C THR A 311 3.66 -18.12 -2.25
N ASP A 312 4.72 -18.67 -1.68
CA ASP A 312 5.87 -17.89 -1.18
C ASP A 312 6.60 -17.13 -2.31
N GLU A 313 6.63 -17.70 -3.52
CA GLU A 313 7.15 -17.02 -4.71
C GLU A 313 6.32 -15.78 -5.06
N ALA A 314 5.01 -15.85 -4.92
CA ALA A 314 4.14 -14.70 -5.13
C ALA A 314 4.44 -13.56 -4.12
N LEU A 315 4.62 -13.88 -2.82
CA LEU A 315 5.05 -12.89 -1.81
C LEU A 315 6.37 -12.22 -2.20
N ARG A 316 7.33 -13.02 -2.64
CA ARG A 316 8.65 -12.55 -3.05
C ARG A 316 8.59 -11.67 -4.31
N PHE A 317 7.72 -11.99 -5.26
CA PHE A 317 7.57 -11.28 -6.52
C PHE A 317 7.25 -9.79 -6.33
N ASP A 318 6.29 -9.44 -5.48
CA ASP A 318 5.92 -8.02 -5.24
C ASP A 318 7.11 -7.23 -4.69
N ILE A 319 7.94 -7.84 -3.85
CA ILE A 319 9.16 -7.25 -3.30
C ILE A 319 10.24 -7.06 -4.38
N GLU A 320 10.50 -8.10 -5.19
CA GLU A 320 11.49 -8.04 -6.28
C GLU A 320 11.11 -7.00 -7.34
N GLU A 321 9.84 -6.94 -7.73
CA GLU A 321 9.40 -5.94 -8.71
C GLU A 321 9.42 -4.53 -8.13
N THR A 322 9.13 -4.34 -6.85
CA THR A 322 9.31 -3.05 -6.16
C THR A 322 10.76 -2.57 -6.24
N ILE A 323 11.72 -3.43 -5.93
CA ILE A 323 13.16 -3.12 -6.03
C ILE A 323 13.57 -2.86 -7.50
N LYS A 324 13.12 -3.68 -8.43
CA LYS A 324 13.40 -3.57 -9.87
C LYS A 324 12.89 -2.25 -10.46
N MET A 325 11.78 -1.71 -9.96
CA MET A 325 11.29 -0.38 -10.29
C MET A 325 12.10 0.75 -9.65
N GLY A 326 13.21 0.46 -8.95
CA GLY A 326 14.09 1.46 -8.37
C GLY A 326 13.58 2.09 -7.07
N PHE A 327 12.59 1.52 -6.44
CA PHE A 327 12.18 1.89 -5.09
C PHE A 327 13.16 1.33 -4.05
N ASN A 328 13.32 2.01 -2.92
CA ASN A 328 14.21 1.58 -1.84
C ASN A 328 13.46 1.24 -0.55
N PHE A 329 12.16 1.48 -0.51
CA PHE A 329 11.27 1.04 0.57
C PHE A 329 9.85 0.82 0.04
N THR A 330 9.00 0.29 0.89
CA THR A 330 7.54 0.26 0.71
C THR A 330 6.83 0.64 2.00
N ARG A 331 5.65 1.23 1.91
CA ARG A 331 4.74 1.39 3.05
C ARG A 331 3.73 0.26 3.02
N LYS A 332 3.86 -0.68 3.98
CA LYS A 332 2.86 -1.74 4.17
C LYS A 332 1.65 -1.15 4.86
N HIS A 333 0.57 -1.02 4.09
CA HIS A 333 -0.57 -0.19 4.44
C HIS A 333 -1.62 -0.98 5.23
N ILE A 334 -1.79 -0.59 6.48
CA ILE A 334 -2.86 -1.02 7.41
C ILE A 334 -3.04 -2.56 7.48
N LYS A 335 -1.98 -3.32 7.24
CA LYS A 335 -1.94 -4.79 7.27
C LYS A 335 -0.62 -5.28 7.86
N VAL A 336 -0.66 -6.33 8.67
CA VAL A 336 0.55 -7.06 9.08
C VAL A 336 0.63 -8.35 8.26
N GLU A 337 1.74 -8.50 7.54
CA GLU A 337 1.98 -9.66 6.66
C GLU A 337 2.48 -10.88 7.43
N PRO A 338 2.48 -12.10 6.81
CA PRO A 338 3.19 -13.24 7.33
C PRO A 338 4.69 -12.95 7.50
N ALA A 339 5.33 -13.57 8.52
CA ALA A 339 6.76 -13.38 8.79
C ALA A 339 7.67 -13.61 7.57
N ARG A 340 7.24 -14.45 6.62
CA ARG A 340 7.97 -14.73 5.39
C ARG A 340 8.05 -13.53 4.45
N TRP A 341 7.05 -12.63 4.42
CA TRP A 341 7.11 -11.39 3.65
C TRP A 341 8.25 -10.47 4.17
N TYR A 342 8.35 -10.29 5.49
CA TYR A 342 9.43 -9.50 6.11
C TYR A 342 10.79 -10.17 5.93
N TYR A 343 10.85 -11.52 5.98
CA TYR A 343 12.08 -12.24 5.65
C TYR A 343 12.59 -11.92 4.24
N TRP A 344 11.70 -11.87 3.25
CA TRP A 344 12.09 -11.48 1.90
C TRP A 344 12.51 -10.02 1.82
N CYS A 345 11.85 -9.10 2.52
CA CYS A 345 12.30 -7.71 2.64
C CYS A 345 13.69 -7.62 3.27
N ASP A 346 13.94 -8.36 4.35
CA ASP A 346 15.24 -8.43 5.02
C ASP A 346 16.34 -8.96 4.09
N LYS A 347 16.02 -10.02 3.34
CA LYS A 347 16.94 -10.74 2.46
C LYS A 347 17.28 -9.97 1.20
N LEU A 348 16.32 -9.25 0.64
CA LEU A 348 16.44 -8.55 -0.64
C LEU A 348 16.77 -7.06 -0.47
N GLY A 349 16.65 -6.52 0.74
CA GLY A 349 17.02 -5.14 1.03
C GLY A 349 15.91 -4.11 0.81
N LEU A 350 14.64 -4.49 0.90
CA LEU A 350 13.53 -3.54 0.83
C LEU A 350 13.20 -3.01 2.23
N MET A 351 13.38 -1.72 2.48
CA MET A 351 12.96 -1.09 3.73
C MET A 351 11.43 -1.06 3.84
N VAL A 352 10.90 -1.06 5.05
CA VAL A 352 9.46 -1.10 5.31
C VAL A 352 9.04 -0.03 6.31
N TRP A 353 8.03 0.77 5.94
CA TRP A 353 7.20 1.48 6.90
C TRP A 353 6.01 0.59 7.19
N GLN A 354 5.80 0.26 8.45
CA GLN A 354 4.77 -0.67 8.88
C GLN A 354 3.62 0.06 9.56
N ASP A 355 2.45 0.04 8.93
CA ASP A 355 1.24 0.60 9.52
C ASP A 355 0.62 -0.39 10.51
N ALA A 356 0.07 0.15 11.61
CA ALA A 356 -0.84 -0.62 12.46
C ALA A 356 -2.18 -0.83 11.72
N PRO A 357 -2.85 -1.99 11.88
CA PRO A 357 -4.15 -2.27 11.29
C PRO A 357 -5.25 -1.42 11.94
N SER A 358 -5.38 -0.17 11.53
CA SER A 358 -6.39 0.77 12.05
C SER A 358 -7.70 0.74 11.23
N CYS A 359 -8.28 1.88 10.93
CA CYS A 359 -9.43 2.08 10.03
C CYS A 359 -10.80 1.68 10.59
N ASN A 360 -11.06 1.98 11.87
CA ASN A 360 -12.34 1.65 12.49
C ASN A 360 -13.47 2.66 12.22
N SER A 361 -13.17 3.86 11.74
CA SER A 361 -14.13 4.96 11.63
C SER A 361 -14.60 5.28 10.22
N TYR A 362 -14.06 4.63 9.19
CA TYR A 362 -14.50 4.84 7.82
C TYR A 362 -15.80 4.07 7.53
N ARG A 363 -16.83 4.78 7.06
CA ARG A 363 -18.18 4.25 6.84
C ARG A 363 -18.71 4.46 5.44
N GLY A 364 -17.84 4.37 4.44
CA GLY A 364 -18.20 4.62 3.05
C GLY A 364 -19.50 3.94 2.57
N SER A 365 -19.77 2.74 3.06
CA SER A 365 -20.87 1.88 2.62
C SER A 365 -22.06 1.83 3.58
N HIS A 366 -21.84 2.08 4.88
CA HIS A 366 -22.83 1.96 5.95
C HIS A 366 -23.22 3.32 6.56
N LYS A 367 -23.54 4.30 5.73
CA LYS A 367 -23.80 5.70 6.17
C LYS A 367 -24.94 5.81 7.19
N ASP A 368 -25.90 4.91 7.12
CA ASP A 368 -27.12 4.93 7.94
C ASP A 368 -27.00 4.11 9.24
N GLU A 369 -25.88 3.39 9.42
CA GLU A 369 -25.65 2.60 10.64
C GLU A 369 -24.75 3.37 11.63
N PRO A 370 -24.92 3.18 12.95
CA PRO A 370 -24.05 3.79 13.95
C PRO A 370 -22.61 3.26 13.81
N THR A 371 -21.62 4.13 13.84
CA THR A 371 -20.19 3.71 13.81
C THR A 371 -19.88 2.95 15.10
N PRO A 372 -19.33 1.73 15.03
CA PRO A 372 -18.89 1.01 16.22
C PRO A 372 -17.89 1.84 17.03
N GLU A 373 -18.01 1.81 18.35
CA GLU A 373 -17.01 2.43 19.21
C GLU A 373 -15.67 1.70 19.05
N ILE A 374 -14.58 2.46 18.96
CA ILE A 374 -13.25 1.89 18.78
C ILE A 374 -12.85 1.13 20.05
N ASP A 375 -12.51 -0.15 19.90
CA ASP A 375 -11.86 -0.92 20.96
C ASP A 375 -10.39 -0.50 21.11
N LYS A 376 -10.17 0.52 21.92
CA LYS A 376 -8.84 1.09 22.19
C LYS A 376 -7.88 0.06 22.75
N LYS A 377 -8.38 -0.89 23.56
CA LYS A 377 -7.56 -1.94 24.16
C LYS A 377 -7.15 -2.97 23.11
N ALA A 378 -8.05 -3.40 22.25
CA ALA A 378 -7.73 -4.29 21.14
C ALA A 378 -6.71 -3.63 20.21
N PHE A 379 -6.90 -2.35 19.85
CA PHE A 379 -5.94 -1.62 19.03
C PHE A 379 -4.54 -1.55 19.66
N GLU A 380 -4.44 -1.18 20.97
CA GLU A 380 -3.14 -1.11 21.65
C GLU A 380 -2.48 -2.47 21.79
N THR A 381 -3.27 -3.55 21.96
CA THR A 381 -2.78 -4.93 21.99
C THR A 381 -2.20 -5.32 20.63
N GLU A 382 -2.91 -5.06 19.54
CA GLU A 382 -2.44 -5.33 18.17
C GLU A 382 -1.20 -4.48 17.83
N LEU A 383 -1.18 -3.19 18.17
CA LEU A 383 -0.04 -2.30 17.93
C LEU A 383 1.22 -2.79 18.65
N THR A 384 1.11 -3.08 19.95
CA THR A 384 2.28 -3.54 20.74
C THR A 384 2.70 -4.95 20.34
N GLY A 385 1.75 -5.82 20.03
CA GLY A 385 2.02 -7.16 19.51
C GLY A 385 2.71 -7.14 18.15
N MET A 386 2.32 -6.25 17.24
CA MET A 386 2.96 -6.04 15.93
C MET A 386 4.44 -5.64 16.10
N ILE A 387 4.71 -4.71 17.00
CA ILE A 387 6.10 -4.29 17.31
C ILE A 387 6.89 -5.48 17.84
N ASP A 388 6.32 -6.25 18.75
CA ASP A 388 6.99 -7.41 19.35
C ASP A 388 7.22 -8.52 18.31
N PHE A 389 6.26 -8.77 17.43
CA PHE A 389 6.39 -9.73 16.34
C PHE A 389 7.50 -9.35 15.34
N LEU A 390 7.65 -8.07 15.01
CA LEU A 390 8.57 -7.58 13.97
C LEU A 390 9.88 -6.98 14.50
N LYS A 391 10.10 -7.00 15.80
CA LYS A 391 11.25 -6.35 16.47
C LYS A 391 12.63 -6.75 15.90
N ASN A 392 12.76 -7.98 15.37
CA ASN A 392 14.01 -8.50 14.86
C ASN A 392 14.19 -8.29 13.33
N SER A 393 13.17 -7.80 12.60
CA SER A 393 13.27 -7.58 11.16
C SER A 393 14.06 -6.31 10.85
N PRO A 394 15.27 -6.39 10.26
CA PRO A 394 16.07 -5.20 9.96
C PRO A 394 15.43 -4.31 8.89
N SER A 395 14.60 -4.85 8.00
CA SER A 395 13.89 -4.09 6.96
C SER A 395 12.86 -3.12 7.53
N VAL A 396 12.19 -3.45 8.64
CA VAL A 396 11.23 -2.54 9.29
C VAL A 396 11.98 -1.38 9.91
N ILE A 397 11.71 -0.15 9.46
CA ILE A 397 12.46 1.04 9.84
C ILE A 397 11.61 2.13 10.49
N MET A 398 10.29 2.03 10.36
CA MET A 398 9.34 3.00 10.90
C MET A 398 8.02 2.31 11.27
N TRP A 399 7.46 2.71 12.40
CA TRP A 399 6.11 2.36 12.84
C TRP A 399 5.16 3.50 12.49
N VAL A 400 4.04 3.19 11.81
CA VAL A 400 2.98 4.14 11.49
C VAL A 400 1.76 3.77 12.32
N ILE A 401 1.36 4.64 13.26
CA ILE A 401 0.32 4.31 14.24
C ILE A 401 -1.07 4.46 13.64
N PHE A 402 -1.35 5.60 12.98
CA PHE A 402 -2.65 5.89 12.38
C PHE A 402 -2.51 6.32 10.93
N ASN A 403 -3.56 6.05 10.15
CA ASN A 403 -3.74 6.55 8.79
C ASN A 403 -4.91 7.53 8.72
N GLU A 404 -4.69 8.72 8.14
CA GLU A 404 -5.70 9.74 7.80
C GLU A 404 -6.64 10.15 8.96
N GLY A 405 -6.22 9.95 10.18
CA GLY A 405 -7.01 10.25 11.37
C GLY A 405 -8.18 9.29 11.61
N GLN A 406 -8.27 8.21 10.81
CA GLN A 406 -9.31 7.19 10.95
C GLN A 406 -9.09 6.39 12.23
N GLY A 407 -10.05 6.47 13.15
CA GLY A 407 -9.94 5.81 14.45
C GLY A 407 -8.85 6.40 15.37
N GLN A 408 -8.31 7.58 15.09
CA GLN A 408 -7.22 8.20 15.86
C GLN A 408 -7.66 8.60 17.27
N PHE A 409 -6.91 8.14 18.28
CA PHE A 409 -7.11 8.46 19.70
C PHE A 409 -5.78 8.44 20.46
N ASP A 410 -5.67 9.16 21.57
CA ASP A 410 -4.53 9.17 22.51
C ASP A 410 -3.14 9.13 21.84
N THR A 411 -2.99 9.79 20.69
CA THR A 411 -1.84 9.63 19.77
C THR A 411 -0.51 9.89 20.45
N GLU A 412 -0.39 10.96 21.25
CA GLU A 412 0.86 11.29 21.97
C GLU A 412 1.26 10.17 22.94
N ARG A 413 0.31 9.64 23.70
CA ARG A 413 0.54 8.52 24.62
C ARG A 413 0.98 7.26 23.86
N LEU A 414 0.31 6.93 22.77
CA LEU A 414 0.66 5.75 21.96
C LEU A 414 2.05 5.88 21.33
N VAL A 415 2.44 7.07 20.87
CA VAL A 415 3.83 7.31 20.42
C VAL A 415 4.84 7.01 21.52
N GLN A 416 4.57 7.42 22.77
CA GLN A 416 5.46 7.11 23.91
C GLN A 416 5.51 5.60 24.19
N VAL A 417 4.39 4.90 24.09
CA VAL A 417 4.35 3.43 24.22
C VAL A 417 5.24 2.78 23.16
N VAL A 418 5.08 3.16 21.90
CA VAL A 418 5.88 2.62 20.79
C VAL A 418 7.37 2.91 20.97
N LYS A 419 7.75 4.16 21.24
CA LYS A 419 9.16 4.56 21.45
C LYS A 419 9.82 3.88 22.66
N LYS A 420 9.05 3.61 23.70
CA LYS A 420 9.54 2.86 24.88
C LYS A 420 9.77 1.38 24.56
N GLN A 421 8.88 0.76 23.77
CA GLN A 421 8.98 -0.66 23.40
C GLN A 421 10.10 -0.88 22.38
N ASP A 422 10.18 -0.01 21.38
CA ASP A 422 11.20 -0.05 20.33
C ASP A 422 11.82 1.34 20.06
N PRO A 423 12.91 1.69 20.75
CA PRO A 423 13.64 2.93 20.52
C PRO A 423 14.54 2.91 19.27
N THR A 424 14.58 1.80 18.52
CA THR A 424 15.51 1.61 17.40
C THR A 424 14.92 1.97 16.05
N ARG A 425 13.64 2.34 16.00
CA ARG A 425 12.90 2.70 14.80
C ARG A 425 12.23 4.05 14.95
N LEU A 426 11.93 4.68 13.82
CA LEU A 426 11.18 5.93 13.77
C LEU A 426 9.68 5.70 13.96
N VAL A 427 8.96 6.75 14.32
CA VAL A 427 7.51 6.72 14.49
C VAL A 427 6.85 7.82 13.68
N ASN A 428 5.92 7.42 12.83
CA ASN A 428 4.91 8.29 12.20
C ASN A 428 3.64 8.22 13.06
N ASP A 429 3.25 9.30 13.67
CA ASP A 429 2.12 9.34 14.59
C ASP A 429 0.77 9.23 13.89
N ALA A 430 0.62 9.90 12.73
CA ALA A 430 -0.59 9.85 11.92
C ALA A 430 -0.30 10.23 10.46
N SER A 431 -0.10 9.25 9.60
CA SER A 431 0.13 9.47 8.16
C SER A 431 -1.08 10.14 7.52
N GLY A 432 -0.90 11.33 6.95
CA GLY A 432 -1.99 12.12 6.35
C GLY A 432 -3.09 12.58 7.31
N GLY A 433 -2.97 12.29 8.59
CA GLY A 433 -3.97 12.57 9.62
C GLY A 433 -3.70 13.85 10.42
N LYS A 434 -4.21 13.89 11.65
CA LYS A 434 -3.96 14.99 12.58
C LYS A 434 -2.64 14.76 13.32
N TRP A 435 -1.64 15.60 13.04
CA TRP A 435 -0.34 15.54 13.71
C TRP A 435 -0.45 15.81 15.19
N SER A 436 0.05 14.92 16.02
CA SER A 436 0.26 15.18 17.44
C SER A 436 1.60 15.88 17.71
N PHE A 437 2.48 15.94 16.71
CA PHE A 437 3.87 16.40 16.79
C PHE A 437 4.75 15.60 17.74
N SER A 438 4.31 14.44 18.22
CA SER A 438 5.09 13.54 19.09
C SER A 438 5.92 12.52 18.30
N GLY A 439 5.52 12.20 17.05
CA GLY A 439 6.27 11.37 16.11
C GLY A 439 7.59 12.02 15.64
N ASP A 440 8.34 11.32 14.81
CA ASP A 440 9.64 11.78 14.28
C ASP A 440 9.51 12.53 12.95
N ILE A 441 8.38 12.37 12.28
CA ILE A 441 8.08 12.96 10.97
C ILE A 441 6.77 13.73 10.99
N LEU A 442 6.59 14.62 10.02
CA LEU A 442 5.31 15.19 9.63
C LEU A 442 4.96 14.64 8.26
N ASP A 443 3.78 14.09 8.14
CA ASP A 443 3.31 13.39 6.95
C ASP A 443 2.04 14.02 6.38
N THR A 444 1.96 14.14 5.06
CA THR A 444 0.78 14.65 4.36
C THR A 444 0.41 13.72 3.20
N HIS A 445 -0.90 13.61 2.93
CA HIS A 445 -1.44 12.96 1.73
C HIS A 445 -1.93 14.01 0.75
N SER A 446 -1.68 13.84 -0.53
CA SER A 446 -2.09 14.80 -1.57
C SER A 446 -2.23 14.12 -2.92
N TYR A 447 -3.42 14.19 -3.51
CA TYR A 447 -3.75 13.53 -4.77
C TYR A 447 -4.24 14.48 -5.85
N PRO A 448 -3.88 14.26 -7.12
CA PRO A 448 -2.81 13.38 -7.58
C PRO A 448 -1.40 13.96 -7.38
N ALA A 449 -1.29 15.31 -7.28
CA ALA A 449 0.00 15.98 -7.16
C ALA A 449 0.59 15.80 -5.75
N PRO A 450 1.92 15.51 -5.64
CA PRO A 450 2.58 15.45 -4.35
C PRO A 450 2.56 16.81 -3.64
N SER A 451 2.62 16.78 -2.32
CA SER A 451 2.72 17.97 -1.48
C SER A 451 3.76 17.75 -0.38
N TYR A 452 3.96 18.73 0.47
CA TYR A 452 4.78 18.62 1.67
C TYR A 452 4.05 19.26 2.86
N PRO A 453 4.29 18.79 4.10
CA PRO A 453 3.65 19.34 5.29
C PRO A 453 3.90 20.83 5.44
N LYS A 454 2.83 21.60 5.70
CA LYS A 454 2.87 23.05 5.94
C LYS A 454 2.20 23.36 7.29
N PRO A 455 2.93 23.21 8.43
CA PRO A 455 2.40 23.53 9.74
C PRO A 455 1.91 24.98 9.81
N LYS A 456 0.80 25.21 10.52
CA LYS A 456 0.29 26.54 10.79
C LYS A 456 1.31 27.33 11.63
N VAL A 457 1.17 28.64 11.65
CA VAL A 457 2.10 29.54 12.39
C VAL A 457 2.20 29.16 13.86
N GLU A 458 1.07 28.84 14.50
CA GLU A 458 1.01 28.39 15.90
C GLU A 458 1.69 27.04 16.17
N ASP A 459 1.88 26.21 15.17
CA ASP A 459 2.46 24.87 15.29
C ASP A 459 3.91 24.78 14.81
N GLN A 460 4.49 25.86 14.30
CA GLN A 460 5.85 25.85 13.75
C GLN A 460 6.90 25.44 14.76
N GLU A 461 6.77 25.84 16.02
CA GLU A 461 7.69 25.42 17.10
C GLU A 461 7.62 23.90 17.36
N LYS A 462 6.41 23.33 17.37
CA LYS A 462 6.20 21.88 17.54
C LYS A 462 6.74 21.08 16.35
N ALA A 463 6.72 21.68 15.16
CA ALA A 463 7.22 21.08 13.93
C ALA A 463 8.76 21.10 13.83
N LYS A 464 9.45 21.92 14.64
CA LYS A 464 10.91 21.95 14.66
C LYS A 464 11.49 20.58 14.95
N GLY A 465 12.48 20.18 14.17
CA GLY A 465 13.15 18.89 14.33
C GLY A 465 12.44 17.71 13.67
N LYS A 466 11.26 17.90 13.07
CA LYS A 466 10.55 16.85 12.33
C LYS A 466 10.99 16.76 10.87
N VAL A 467 10.97 15.55 10.32
CA VAL A 467 11.25 15.30 8.91
C VAL A 467 9.95 15.47 8.10
N LEU A 468 10.01 16.13 6.95
CA LEU A 468 8.84 16.34 6.09
C LEU A 468 8.74 15.22 5.07
N VAL A 469 7.56 14.59 5.00
CA VAL A 469 7.29 13.50 4.04
C VAL A 469 5.92 13.65 3.38
N CYS A 470 5.76 13.05 2.20
CA CYS A 470 4.48 12.88 1.52
C CYS A 470 4.14 11.39 1.54
N GLY A 471 3.33 10.99 2.51
CA GLY A 471 2.99 9.59 2.81
C GLY A 471 2.04 8.94 1.83
N GLU A 472 1.39 9.75 0.97
CA GLU A 472 0.64 9.27 -0.18
C GLU A 472 0.52 10.35 -1.25
N PHE A 473 0.75 9.97 -2.52
CA PHE A 473 0.51 10.82 -3.69
C PHE A 473 0.30 9.95 -4.95
N GLY A 474 -0.10 10.58 -6.04
CA GLY A 474 -0.23 9.93 -7.34
C GLY A 474 -1.62 9.36 -7.56
N GLY A 475 -1.77 8.07 -7.44
CA GLY A 475 -3.05 7.42 -7.68
C GLY A 475 -3.50 7.53 -9.14
N ILE A 476 -2.60 7.31 -10.11
CA ILE A 476 -2.91 7.40 -11.54
C ILE A 476 -3.59 6.11 -11.98
N GLY A 477 -4.91 6.18 -12.23
CA GLY A 477 -5.71 5.06 -12.69
C GLY A 477 -5.51 4.77 -14.18
N MET A 478 -5.35 3.49 -14.53
CA MET A 478 -5.35 3.00 -15.89
C MET A 478 -6.08 1.66 -15.98
N LYS A 479 -7.11 1.61 -16.81
CA LYS A 479 -7.86 0.38 -17.09
C LYS A 479 -7.07 -0.52 -18.03
N VAL A 480 -6.94 -1.80 -17.68
CA VAL A 480 -6.33 -2.82 -18.53
C VAL A 480 -7.39 -3.90 -18.79
N PRO A 481 -8.06 -3.89 -19.96
CA PRO A 481 -9.14 -4.84 -20.25
C PRO A 481 -8.68 -6.29 -20.12
N GLY A 482 -9.51 -7.14 -19.51
CA GLY A 482 -9.17 -8.52 -19.19
C GLY A 482 -8.32 -8.72 -17.93
N HIS A 483 -7.85 -7.61 -17.31
CA HIS A 483 -7.02 -7.61 -16.11
C HIS A 483 -7.60 -6.67 -15.04
N MET A 484 -8.92 -6.65 -14.91
CA MET A 484 -9.64 -5.85 -13.91
C MET A 484 -10.46 -6.75 -13.00
N TRP A 485 -10.51 -6.45 -11.70
CA TRP A 485 -11.36 -7.20 -10.77
C TRP A 485 -12.84 -7.11 -11.14
N PHE A 486 -13.30 -5.90 -11.46
CA PHE A 486 -14.64 -5.65 -12.00
C PHE A 486 -14.49 -4.99 -13.38
N GLU A 487 -14.77 -5.75 -14.45
CA GLU A 487 -14.54 -5.27 -15.81
C GLU A 487 -15.23 -3.93 -16.10
N GLY A 488 -14.47 -2.98 -16.63
CA GLY A 488 -14.92 -1.64 -16.96
C GLY A 488 -15.18 -0.69 -15.77
N LYS A 489 -15.13 -1.18 -14.54
CA LYS A 489 -15.31 -0.37 -13.32
C LYS A 489 -13.97 0.03 -12.70
N GLY A 490 -14.01 1.04 -11.85
CA GLY A 490 -12.84 1.53 -11.13
C GLY A 490 -12.27 2.83 -11.69
N SER A 491 -11.51 3.50 -10.85
CA SER A 491 -10.85 4.78 -11.13
C SER A 491 -9.63 4.97 -10.24
N GLY A 492 -8.81 5.96 -10.59
CA GLY A 492 -7.81 6.57 -9.73
C GLY A 492 -8.14 8.04 -9.48
N TYR A 493 -7.25 8.74 -8.81
CA TYR A 493 -7.36 10.19 -8.56
C TYR A 493 -7.07 11.04 -9.81
N ALA A 494 -6.30 10.47 -10.76
CA ALA A 494 -6.20 10.92 -12.13
C ALA A 494 -6.27 9.68 -13.03
N ASN A 495 -6.82 9.80 -14.24
CA ASN A 495 -6.97 8.64 -15.12
C ASN A 495 -6.30 8.89 -16.46
N VAL A 496 -5.70 7.83 -17.00
CA VAL A 496 -5.07 7.78 -18.33
C VAL A 496 -5.50 6.53 -19.06
N ASP A 497 -5.33 6.54 -20.40
CA ASP A 497 -5.78 5.44 -21.24
C ASP A 497 -4.63 4.56 -21.76
N THR A 498 -3.37 5.01 -21.65
CA THR A 498 -2.20 4.28 -22.17
C THR A 498 -1.06 4.22 -21.17
N SER A 499 -0.20 3.21 -21.31
CA SER A 499 1.05 3.06 -20.53
C SER A 499 1.99 4.26 -20.70
N GLU A 500 2.03 4.87 -21.90
CA GLU A 500 2.87 6.04 -22.16
C GLU A 500 2.35 7.29 -21.45
N ASP A 501 1.04 7.46 -21.36
CA ASP A 501 0.44 8.56 -20.63
C ASP A 501 0.58 8.38 -19.12
N LEU A 502 0.48 7.12 -18.64
CA LEU A 502 0.79 6.80 -17.25
C LEU A 502 2.24 7.19 -16.92
N LEU A 503 3.19 6.76 -17.75
CA LEU A 503 4.60 7.08 -17.56
C LEU A 503 4.88 8.59 -17.58
N PHE A 504 4.25 9.31 -18.51
CA PHE A 504 4.39 10.77 -18.59
C PHE A 504 3.84 11.46 -17.35
N LYS A 505 2.62 11.13 -16.94
CA LYS A 505 2.01 11.70 -15.72
C LYS A 505 2.83 11.36 -14.47
N TYR A 506 3.33 10.14 -14.39
CA TYR A 506 4.22 9.72 -13.31
C TYR A 506 5.49 10.58 -13.26
N ALA A 507 6.14 10.83 -14.41
CA ALA A 507 7.32 11.68 -14.51
C ALA A 507 7.02 13.14 -14.14
N GLU A 508 5.84 13.68 -14.52
CA GLU A 508 5.41 15.03 -14.09
C GLU A 508 5.36 15.14 -12.56
N LEU A 509 4.79 14.14 -11.87
CA LEU A 509 4.73 14.14 -10.42
C LEU A 509 6.13 14.09 -9.79
N TYR A 510 7.03 13.27 -10.34
CA TYR A 510 8.41 13.18 -9.86
C TYR A 510 9.23 14.45 -10.15
N ASN A 511 8.95 15.15 -11.23
CA ASN A 511 9.55 16.46 -11.47
C ASN A 511 9.15 17.51 -10.42
N MET A 512 7.92 17.41 -9.88
CA MET A 512 7.52 18.21 -8.72
C MET A 512 8.26 17.80 -7.45
N ILE A 513 8.43 16.48 -7.22
CA ILE A 513 9.17 15.94 -6.06
C ILE A 513 10.62 16.43 -6.05
N VAL A 514 11.31 16.46 -7.20
CA VAL A 514 12.67 17.01 -7.31
C VAL A 514 12.73 18.42 -6.74
N LYS A 515 11.81 19.29 -7.17
CA LYS A 515 11.74 20.67 -6.69
C LYS A 515 11.44 20.77 -5.18
N MET A 516 10.54 19.92 -4.67
CA MET A 516 10.21 19.89 -3.24
C MET A 516 11.36 19.37 -2.38
N ARG A 517 12.07 18.35 -2.86
CA ARG A 517 13.28 17.83 -2.22
C ARG A 517 14.37 18.90 -2.07
N GLU A 518 14.60 19.66 -3.13
CA GLU A 518 15.65 20.70 -3.17
C GLU A 518 15.26 21.96 -2.37
N LYS A 519 14.03 22.43 -2.55
CA LYS A 519 13.60 23.74 -2.01
C LYS A 519 12.93 23.66 -0.64
N ASN A 520 12.22 22.58 -0.36
CA ASN A 520 11.35 22.47 0.81
C ASN A 520 11.79 21.40 1.81
N GLY A 521 12.84 20.65 1.50
CA GLY A 521 13.36 19.66 2.43
C GLY A 521 12.59 18.35 2.49
N LEU A 522 11.73 18.04 1.50
CA LEU A 522 11.03 16.76 1.43
C LEU A 522 12.03 15.60 1.48
N ALA A 523 11.79 14.61 2.35
CA ALA A 523 12.74 13.51 2.63
C ALA A 523 12.23 12.13 2.22
N ALA A 524 10.92 11.98 2.05
CA ALA A 524 10.33 10.73 1.58
C ALA A 524 9.03 10.97 0.82
N VAL A 525 8.71 10.02 -0.07
CA VAL A 525 7.45 9.99 -0.82
C VAL A 525 6.95 8.56 -0.98
N VAL A 526 5.61 8.39 -0.93
CA VAL A 526 4.93 7.11 -1.14
C VAL A 526 3.94 7.24 -2.30
N TYR A 527 4.20 6.54 -3.40
CA TYR A 527 3.30 6.51 -4.56
C TYR A 527 2.14 5.53 -4.31
N THR A 528 0.92 5.95 -4.51
CA THR A 528 -0.29 5.13 -4.44
C THR A 528 -0.67 4.66 -5.83
N GLU A 529 -0.52 3.37 -6.21
CA GLU A 529 -0.02 2.31 -5.33
C GLU A 529 0.75 1.23 -6.11
N LEU A 530 1.15 0.13 -5.47
CA LEU A 530 1.88 -0.94 -6.14
C LEU A 530 1.00 -1.74 -7.09
N THR A 531 -0.14 -2.25 -6.59
CA THR A 531 -1.05 -3.12 -7.35
C THR A 531 -2.48 -2.62 -7.27
N ASP A 532 -3.25 -2.79 -8.34
CA ASP A 532 -4.70 -2.56 -8.30
C ASP A 532 -5.39 -3.45 -7.27
N ILE A 533 -6.46 -2.92 -6.69
CA ILE A 533 -7.32 -3.65 -5.76
C ILE A 533 -8.78 -3.33 -6.07
N MET A 534 -9.54 -4.32 -6.52
CA MET A 534 -10.98 -4.20 -6.80
C MET A 534 -11.33 -3.01 -7.71
N THR A 535 -11.91 -1.94 -7.15
CA THR A 535 -12.27 -0.73 -7.91
C THR A 535 -11.20 0.36 -7.88
N GLU A 536 -10.17 0.20 -7.09
CA GLU A 536 -8.99 1.07 -7.08
C GLU A 536 -7.99 0.56 -8.12
N ILE A 537 -7.88 1.27 -9.26
CA ILE A 537 -7.09 0.83 -10.43
C ILE A 537 -5.90 1.74 -10.70
N ASN A 538 -5.26 2.21 -9.65
CA ASN A 538 -4.14 3.15 -9.65
C ASN A 538 -2.78 2.49 -9.33
N GLY A 539 -2.73 1.17 -9.32
CA GLY A 539 -1.49 0.41 -9.19
C GLY A 539 -0.56 0.57 -10.40
N LEU A 540 0.73 0.34 -10.19
CA LEU A 540 1.73 0.14 -11.25
C LEU A 540 1.59 -1.25 -11.90
N PHE A 541 0.97 -2.17 -11.18
CA PHE A 541 0.51 -3.49 -11.67
C PHE A 541 -1.00 -3.58 -11.61
N THR A 542 -1.57 -4.42 -12.47
CA THR A 542 -2.96 -4.87 -12.32
C THR A 542 -3.11 -5.75 -11.08
N TYR A 543 -4.36 -6.03 -10.67
CA TYR A 543 -4.64 -6.89 -9.51
C TYR A 543 -4.03 -8.30 -9.63
N ASP A 544 -3.89 -8.82 -10.84
CA ASP A 544 -3.29 -10.13 -11.15
C ASP A 544 -1.80 -10.06 -11.54
N ARG A 545 -1.13 -8.94 -11.23
CA ARG A 545 0.32 -8.68 -11.33
C ARG A 545 0.84 -8.60 -12.76
N ILE A 546 0.05 -8.06 -13.70
CA ILE A 546 0.55 -7.63 -15.00
C ILE A 546 1.06 -6.19 -14.90
N ALA A 547 2.29 -5.95 -15.33
CA ALA A 547 2.87 -4.62 -15.29
C ALA A 547 2.15 -3.67 -16.26
N LYS A 548 1.70 -2.52 -15.78
CA LYS A 548 1.07 -1.48 -16.60
C LYS A 548 2.09 -0.65 -17.37
N VAL A 549 3.33 -0.58 -16.86
CA VAL A 549 4.44 0.18 -17.43
C VAL A 549 5.74 -0.63 -17.30
N ASP A 550 6.67 -0.43 -18.21
CA ASP A 550 8.01 -1.03 -18.13
C ASP A 550 8.72 -0.61 -16.85
N ALA A 551 9.10 -1.60 -16.02
CA ALA A 551 9.77 -1.39 -14.75
C ALA A 551 11.08 -0.59 -14.89
N SER A 552 11.83 -0.76 -16.00
CA SER A 552 13.09 -0.04 -16.22
C SER A 552 12.89 1.46 -16.45
N LYS A 553 11.76 1.85 -17.06
CA LYS A 553 11.39 3.25 -17.25
C LYS A 553 10.97 3.89 -15.92
N ILE A 554 10.18 3.18 -15.12
CA ILE A 554 9.83 3.60 -13.75
C ILE A 554 11.11 3.74 -12.90
N ALA A 555 12.05 2.80 -13.00
CA ALA A 555 13.31 2.84 -12.26
C ALA A 555 14.16 4.08 -12.59
N LYS A 556 14.20 4.52 -13.85
CA LYS A 556 14.87 5.77 -14.21
C LYS A 556 14.24 6.97 -13.49
N ILE A 557 12.92 7.01 -13.41
CA ILE A 557 12.19 8.10 -12.74
C ILE A 557 12.42 8.02 -11.22
N ASN A 558 12.24 6.88 -10.61
CA ASN A 558 12.38 6.66 -9.17
C ASN A 558 13.79 6.92 -8.64
N THR A 559 14.78 6.75 -9.48
CA THR A 559 16.19 7.04 -9.17
C THR A 559 16.62 8.44 -9.63
N PHE A 560 15.66 9.28 -10.04
CA PHE A 560 15.89 10.66 -10.50
C PHE A 560 16.86 10.78 -11.71
N ARG A 561 16.91 9.74 -12.55
CA ARG A 561 17.72 9.68 -13.77
C ARG A 561 16.84 9.81 -15.01
N PHE A 562 15.99 10.81 -15.05
CA PHE A 562 15.09 11.10 -16.15
C PHE A 562 15.14 12.58 -16.52
N LYS A 563 14.67 12.88 -17.71
CA LYS A 563 14.40 14.24 -18.17
C LYS A 563 12.97 14.34 -18.65
N MET A 564 12.31 15.44 -18.33
CA MET A 564 11.01 15.73 -18.92
C MET A 564 11.15 15.91 -20.43
N PRO A 565 10.24 15.34 -21.23
CA PRO A 565 10.28 15.48 -22.68
C PRO A 565 10.05 16.93 -23.08
N ASN A 566 10.65 17.36 -24.21
CA ASN A 566 10.30 18.61 -24.84
C ASN A 566 8.97 18.46 -25.59
N PHE A 567 8.37 19.62 -25.92
CA PHE A 567 7.12 19.71 -26.66
C PHE A 567 7.29 20.60 -27.87
N LYS A 568 6.92 20.10 -29.03
CA LYS A 568 6.82 20.86 -30.26
C LYS A 568 5.36 21.28 -30.45
N GLU A 569 5.09 22.55 -30.53
CA GLU A 569 3.75 23.10 -30.82
C GLU A 569 3.33 22.72 -32.25
N ILE A 570 2.15 22.10 -32.38
CA ILE A 570 1.56 21.68 -33.67
C ILE A 570 0.35 22.55 -34.01
N VAL A 571 -0.54 22.75 -33.05
CA VAL A 571 -1.66 23.69 -33.12
C VAL A 571 -1.47 24.69 -31.98
N PRO A 572 -1.13 25.96 -32.28
CA PRO A 572 -0.74 26.92 -31.26
C PRO A 572 -1.89 27.26 -30.32
N THR A 573 -1.55 27.45 -29.03
CA THR A 573 -2.38 28.19 -28.07
C THR A 573 -2.31 29.68 -28.37
N SER A 574 -3.13 30.47 -27.69
CA SER A 574 -3.08 31.94 -27.77
C SER A 574 -2.08 32.56 -26.77
N GLU A 575 -1.19 31.77 -26.17
CA GLU A 575 -0.22 32.25 -25.17
C GLU A 575 0.80 33.24 -25.76
N LYS A 576 1.32 32.94 -26.96
CA LYS A 576 2.34 33.76 -27.63
C LYS A 576 1.72 34.72 -28.65
N GLU A 577 0.79 34.21 -29.42
CA GLU A 577 0.10 34.93 -30.48
C GLU A 577 -1.38 34.52 -30.47
N ALA A 578 -2.25 35.53 -30.52
CA ALA A 578 -3.69 35.33 -30.47
C ALA A 578 -4.20 34.48 -31.65
N GLN A 579 -4.87 33.41 -31.35
CA GLN A 579 -5.49 32.50 -32.31
C GLN A 579 -6.97 32.83 -32.46
N ILE A 580 -7.48 32.88 -33.66
CA ILE A 580 -8.89 33.25 -33.91
C ILE A 580 -9.80 32.04 -33.73
N TRP A 581 -10.84 32.22 -32.96
CA TRP A 581 -11.86 31.24 -32.67
C TRP A 581 -13.26 31.79 -32.96
N LYS A 582 -14.16 30.92 -33.42
CA LYS A 582 -15.59 31.14 -33.27
C LYS A 582 -16.04 30.80 -31.89
N TYR A 583 -16.85 31.66 -31.23
CA TYR A 583 -17.28 31.45 -29.86
C TYR A 583 -18.73 31.87 -29.61
N LYS A 584 -19.35 31.22 -28.64
CA LYS A 584 -20.69 31.54 -28.13
C LYS A 584 -20.76 31.32 -26.64
N TYR A 585 -21.26 32.29 -25.91
CA TYR A 585 -21.51 32.15 -24.48
C TYR A 585 -22.82 31.39 -24.25
N GLY A 586 -22.85 30.56 -23.22
CA GLY A 586 -23.99 29.79 -22.78
C GLY A 586 -23.85 28.28 -23.00
N PRO A 587 -24.88 27.50 -22.66
CA PRO A 587 -24.83 26.06 -22.65
C PRO A 587 -24.71 25.44 -24.05
N ARG A 588 -24.18 24.25 -24.09
CA ARG A 588 -24.14 23.41 -25.31
C ARG A 588 -25.52 23.23 -25.90
N LYS A 589 -25.67 23.40 -27.22
CA LYS A 589 -26.92 23.17 -27.93
C LYS A 589 -26.70 22.29 -29.16
N GLY A 590 -27.51 21.26 -29.32
CA GLY A 590 -27.50 20.41 -30.49
C GLY A 590 -26.13 19.73 -30.72
N ALA A 591 -25.80 19.54 -31.99
CA ALA A 591 -24.56 18.92 -32.43
C ALA A 591 -23.41 19.95 -32.62
N TRP A 592 -23.30 20.91 -31.73
CA TRP A 592 -22.37 22.06 -31.77
C TRP A 592 -20.91 21.66 -32.00
N ASN A 593 -20.52 20.45 -31.63
CA ASN A 593 -19.17 19.91 -31.79
C ASN A 593 -18.94 19.18 -33.10
N LYS A 594 -19.95 19.10 -33.97
CA LYS A 594 -19.84 18.48 -35.30
C LYS A 594 -19.46 19.46 -36.40
N GLU A 595 -18.84 18.97 -37.48
CA GLU A 595 -18.39 19.82 -38.60
C GLU A 595 -19.54 20.52 -39.32
N ASN A 596 -20.62 19.82 -39.54
CA ASN A 596 -21.79 20.29 -40.27
C ASN A 596 -22.74 21.17 -39.42
N PHE A 597 -22.32 21.55 -38.21
CA PHE A 597 -23.09 22.46 -37.38
C PHE A 597 -23.03 23.89 -37.96
N ASP A 598 -24.17 24.52 -38.09
CA ASP A 598 -24.24 25.93 -38.51
C ASP A 598 -23.81 26.85 -37.36
N ASP A 599 -22.64 27.44 -37.49
CA ASP A 599 -22.04 28.37 -36.54
C ASP A 599 -21.97 29.80 -37.14
N SER A 600 -22.81 30.11 -38.11
CA SER A 600 -22.85 31.42 -38.75
C SER A 600 -23.25 32.57 -37.80
N ASP A 601 -24.02 32.25 -36.76
CA ASP A 601 -24.45 33.20 -35.71
C ASP A 601 -23.42 33.34 -34.56
N TRP A 602 -22.29 32.62 -34.62
CA TRP A 602 -21.24 32.70 -33.60
C TRP A 602 -20.35 33.92 -33.86
N LYS A 603 -19.84 34.51 -32.77
CA LYS A 603 -18.86 35.58 -32.84
C LYS A 603 -17.49 35.04 -33.18
N GLU A 604 -16.67 35.83 -33.86
CA GLU A 604 -15.23 35.57 -34.02
C GLU A 604 -14.43 36.49 -33.10
N GLY A 605 -13.35 35.95 -32.54
CA GLY A 605 -12.47 36.73 -31.68
C GLY A 605 -11.20 36.01 -31.30
N PRO A 606 -10.20 36.75 -30.81
CA PRO A 606 -8.92 36.21 -30.42
C PRO A 606 -9.06 35.41 -29.11
N GLY A 607 -8.63 34.11 -29.09
CA GLY A 607 -8.34 33.35 -27.84
C GLY A 607 -7.11 33.95 -27.14
N ALA A 608 -6.82 33.72 -25.89
CA ALA A 608 -7.57 32.98 -24.91
C ALA A 608 -8.82 33.77 -24.42
N PHE A 609 -9.73 33.05 -23.76
CA PHE A 609 -10.97 33.63 -23.26
C PHE A 609 -10.98 33.73 -21.74
N GLY A 610 -11.35 34.91 -21.21
CA GLY A 610 -11.53 35.14 -19.78
C GLY A 610 -10.28 35.55 -19.01
N ASN A 611 -10.34 35.49 -17.67
CA ASN A 611 -9.24 35.84 -16.77
C ASN A 611 -9.18 34.88 -15.60
N ALA A 612 -8.02 34.33 -15.33
CA ALA A 612 -7.77 33.49 -14.15
C ALA A 612 -6.28 33.44 -13.79
N ALA A 613 -5.97 33.18 -12.54
CA ALA A 613 -4.60 32.97 -12.02
C ALA A 613 -3.60 34.10 -12.43
N GLY A 614 -4.06 35.34 -12.49
CA GLY A 614 -3.25 36.50 -12.90
C GLY A 614 -3.00 36.62 -14.41
N LYS A 615 -3.50 35.71 -15.24
CA LYS A 615 -3.47 35.78 -16.71
C LYS A 615 -4.76 36.42 -17.24
N LYS A 616 -4.61 37.26 -18.23
CA LYS A 616 -5.70 37.96 -18.93
C LYS A 616 -5.80 37.41 -20.35
N GLY A 617 -6.95 36.85 -20.68
CA GLY A 617 -7.26 36.43 -22.05
C GLY A 617 -7.53 37.62 -22.99
N ASN A 618 -7.40 37.37 -24.28
CA ASN A 618 -7.59 38.38 -25.32
C ASN A 618 -9.08 38.71 -25.53
N THR A 619 -9.97 37.75 -25.34
CA THR A 619 -11.42 37.95 -25.40
C THR A 619 -12.02 37.87 -23.99
N PRO A 620 -12.75 38.87 -23.50
CA PRO A 620 -13.40 38.83 -22.21
C PRO A 620 -14.44 37.70 -22.14
N TRP A 621 -14.38 36.90 -21.09
CA TRP A 621 -15.47 36.02 -20.70
C TRP A 621 -16.14 36.62 -19.45
N PRO A 622 -17.42 36.99 -19.52
CA PRO A 622 -18.04 37.79 -18.47
C PRO A 622 -17.98 37.17 -17.09
N VAL A 623 -17.64 37.96 -16.09
CA VAL A 623 -17.53 37.56 -14.67
C VAL A 623 -18.93 37.41 -14.05
N ALA A 624 -19.03 36.72 -12.91
CA ALA A 624 -20.29 36.39 -12.22
C ALA A 624 -21.13 37.60 -11.77
N ASP A 625 -20.64 38.81 -11.84
CA ASP A 625 -21.41 40.05 -11.59
C ASP A 625 -22.52 40.34 -12.61
N GLY A 626 -22.68 39.46 -13.58
CA GLY A 626 -23.88 39.40 -14.42
C GLY A 626 -23.98 40.39 -15.57
N LYS A 627 -22.86 40.86 -16.10
CA LYS A 627 -22.89 41.76 -17.28
C LYS A 627 -23.42 41.11 -18.56
N ILE A 628 -23.29 39.76 -18.70
CA ILE A 628 -23.98 39.04 -19.78
C ILE A 628 -24.95 38.04 -19.15
N LYS A 629 -26.21 38.20 -19.50
CA LYS A 629 -27.28 37.29 -19.06
C LYS A 629 -27.89 36.62 -20.30
N ASP A 630 -28.35 35.40 -20.11
CA ASP A 630 -29.16 34.74 -21.12
C ASP A 630 -30.55 35.41 -21.26
N ASN A 631 -31.35 34.97 -22.19
CA ASN A 631 -32.70 35.49 -22.43
C ASN A 631 -33.70 35.24 -21.26
N LYS A 632 -33.27 34.48 -20.23
CA LYS A 632 -34.00 34.23 -18.96
C LYS A 632 -33.43 35.01 -17.79
N GLY A 633 -32.46 35.90 -18.03
CA GLY A 633 -31.83 36.73 -17.01
C GLY A 633 -30.78 36.03 -16.16
N ARG A 634 -30.37 34.78 -16.49
CA ARG A 634 -29.35 34.00 -15.72
C ARG A 634 -27.95 34.39 -16.18
N THR A 635 -27.03 34.51 -15.25
CA THR A 635 -25.62 34.77 -15.54
C THR A 635 -25.04 33.65 -16.42
N ILE A 636 -24.39 34.04 -17.52
CA ILE A 636 -23.71 33.08 -18.42
C ILE A 636 -22.38 32.68 -17.81
N THR A 637 -22.24 31.42 -17.50
CA THR A 637 -21.05 30.82 -16.89
C THR A 637 -20.38 29.81 -17.80
N GLU A 638 -20.86 29.65 -19.03
CA GLU A 638 -20.41 28.65 -19.99
C GLU A 638 -19.97 29.27 -21.30
N ILE A 639 -18.98 28.67 -21.96
CA ILE A 639 -18.52 29.08 -23.28
C ILE A 639 -18.30 27.84 -24.16
N CYS A 640 -18.72 27.96 -25.44
CA CYS A 640 -18.37 27.05 -26.51
C CYS A 640 -17.46 27.76 -27.49
N ILE A 641 -16.33 27.17 -27.87
CA ILE A 641 -15.41 27.70 -28.87
C ILE A 641 -15.11 26.64 -29.93
N ARG A 642 -14.87 27.11 -31.18
CA ARG A 642 -14.62 26.25 -32.34
C ARG A 642 -13.52 26.84 -33.19
N ARG A 643 -12.62 25.97 -33.70
CA ARG A 643 -11.52 26.38 -34.57
C ARG A 643 -11.18 25.28 -35.55
N LYS A 644 -11.00 25.61 -36.83
CA LYS A 644 -10.43 24.74 -37.85
C LYS A 644 -8.92 24.85 -37.84
N PHE A 645 -8.23 23.71 -38.05
CA PHE A 645 -6.78 23.65 -38.13
C PHE A 645 -6.34 22.59 -39.13
N ILE A 646 -5.13 22.70 -39.66
CA ILE A 646 -4.54 21.69 -40.55
C ILE A 646 -3.56 20.90 -39.71
N MET A 647 -3.77 19.58 -39.63
CA MET A 647 -2.81 18.66 -38.99
C MET A 647 -1.67 18.40 -39.98
N PRO A 648 -0.40 18.59 -39.61
CA PRO A 648 0.72 18.26 -40.48
C PRO A 648 0.81 16.75 -40.76
N LYS A 649 1.64 16.33 -41.69
CA LYS A 649 1.95 14.92 -41.91
C LYS A 649 2.76 14.42 -40.73
N LEU A 650 2.23 13.42 -40.01
CA LEU A 650 2.81 12.77 -38.84
C LEU A 650 2.80 11.25 -39.03
N SER A 651 3.80 10.58 -38.51
CA SER A 651 3.83 9.13 -38.40
C SER A 651 2.86 8.63 -37.31
N GLN A 652 2.50 7.34 -37.32
CA GLN A 652 1.62 6.76 -36.31
C GLN A 652 2.21 6.87 -34.89
N ASP A 653 3.54 6.75 -34.76
CA ASP A 653 4.25 6.95 -33.51
C ASP A 653 4.15 8.41 -33.01
N GLU A 654 4.26 9.40 -33.89
CA GLU A 654 4.08 10.82 -33.52
C GLU A 654 2.64 11.11 -33.13
N ILE A 655 1.66 10.54 -33.85
CA ILE A 655 0.24 10.71 -33.51
C ILE A 655 -0.06 10.22 -32.11
N SER A 656 0.51 9.09 -31.69
CA SER A 656 0.30 8.54 -30.33
C SER A 656 0.89 9.41 -29.24
N ARG A 657 1.79 10.34 -29.54
CA ARG A 657 2.43 11.26 -28.62
C ARG A 657 1.88 12.69 -28.64
N LEU A 658 0.79 12.91 -29.38
CA LEU A 658 0.12 14.21 -29.36
C LEU A 658 -0.59 14.44 -28.02
N MET A 659 -0.44 15.66 -27.51
CA MET A 659 -1.01 16.10 -26.25
C MET A 659 -1.82 17.38 -26.48
N LEU A 660 -2.91 17.57 -25.77
CA LEU A 660 -3.53 18.88 -25.66
C LEU A 660 -2.68 19.74 -24.70
N ARG A 661 -2.45 20.99 -25.07
CA ARG A 661 -1.89 22.01 -24.18
C ARG A 661 -3.01 22.95 -23.78
N VAL A 662 -3.39 22.92 -22.51
CA VAL A 662 -4.59 23.61 -22.03
C VAL A 662 -4.29 24.46 -20.80
N MET A 663 -4.79 25.65 -20.77
CA MET A 663 -5.01 26.41 -19.56
C MET A 663 -6.51 26.63 -19.40
N HIS A 664 -7.03 26.28 -18.22
CA HIS A 664 -8.46 26.36 -17.95
C HIS A 664 -8.73 26.76 -16.50
N ASP A 665 -9.90 27.31 -16.30
CA ASP A 665 -10.46 27.48 -14.97
C ASP A 665 -11.79 26.72 -14.95
N GLU A 666 -11.87 25.73 -14.01
CA GLU A 666 -12.95 24.78 -13.82
C GLU A 666 -13.06 23.70 -14.93
N ASN A 667 -14.27 23.21 -15.18
CA ASN A 667 -14.51 22.04 -16.03
C ASN A 667 -14.42 22.37 -17.53
N PHE A 668 -13.71 21.53 -18.29
CA PHE A 668 -13.69 21.64 -19.74
C PHE A 668 -13.86 20.28 -20.43
N ASP A 669 -14.39 20.32 -21.65
CA ASP A 669 -14.40 19.20 -22.61
C ASP A 669 -13.81 19.68 -23.93
N VAL A 670 -12.82 18.96 -24.47
CA VAL A 670 -12.26 19.19 -25.82
C VAL A 670 -12.68 18.05 -26.73
N PHE A 671 -13.12 18.41 -27.96
CA PHE A 671 -13.45 17.44 -28.99
C PHE A 671 -12.59 17.69 -30.24
N ILE A 672 -12.19 16.63 -30.91
CA ILE A 672 -11.54 16.66 -32.23
C ILE A 672 -12.47 15.93 -33.22
N ASN A 673 -12.86 16.62 -34.31
CA ASN A 673 -13.79 16.12 -35.31
C ASN A 673 -15.07 15.54 -34.70
N GLY A 674 -15.52 16.10 -33.57
CA GLY A 674 -16.72 15.70 -32.85
C GLY A 674 -16.56 14.48 -31.93
N ILE A 675 -15.36 13.96 -31.77
CA ILE A 675 -15.00 12.89 -30.80
C ILE A 675 -14.35 13.51 -29.57
N LEU A 676 -14.76 13.09 -28.37
CA LEU A 676 -14.19 13.59 -27.12
C LEU A 676 -12.70 13.25 -27.04
N ALA A 677 -11.88 14.29 -26.99
CA ALA A 677 -10.42 14.17 -26.91
C ALA A 677 -9.89 14.21 -25.47
N CYS A 678 -10.47 15.06 -24.63
CA CYS A 678 -10.12 15.15 -23.21
C CYS A 678 -11.23 15.86 -22.45
N ASN A 679 -11.34 15.55 -21.17
CA ASN A 679 -12.16 16.32 -20.24
C ASN A 679 -11.48 16.32 -18.87
N ALA A 680 -11.53 17.46 -18.17
CA ALA A 680 -11.03 17.58 -16.81
C ALA A 680 -11.87 18.57 -16.01
N GLY A 681 -11.79 18.47 -14.69
CA GLY A 681 -12.27 19.42 -13.71
C GLY A 681 -11.11 20.00 -12.90
N ARG A 682 -11.38 20.98 -12.06
CA ARG A 682 -10.43 21.81 -11.31
C ARG A 682 -9.70 22.81 -12.21
N ALA A 683 -9.36 23.96 -11.64
CA ALA A 683 -8.58 24.98 -12.32
C ALA A 683 -7.09 24.61 -12.34
N ASN A 684 -6.39 25.03 -13.40
CA ASN A 684 -4.94 25.10 -13.38
C ASN A 684 -4.46 26.58 -13.37
N SER A 685 -3.24 26.79 -12.87
CA SER A 685 -2.65 28.13 -12.78
C SER A 685 -1.73 28.48 -13.95
N ASP A 686 -1.45 27.51 -14.80
CA ASP A 686 -0.60 27.65 -16.00
C ASP A 686 -1.00 26.62 -17.05
N TYR A 687 -0.42 26.68 -18.24
CA TYR A 687 -0.64 25.70 -19.29
C TYR A 687 -0.12 24.33 -18.89
N GLU A 688 -0.97 23.31 -18.95
CA GLU A 688 -0.67 21.92 -18.68
C GLU A 688 -0.90 21.04 -19.92
N TYR A 689 -0.27 19.87 -19.93
CA TYR A 689 -0.41 18.91 -21.02
C TYR A 689 -1.35 17.77 -20.60
N PHE A 690 -2.34 17.52 -21.45
CA PHE A 690 -3.35 16.47 -21.25
C PHE A 690 -3.27 15.44 -22.37
N PRO A 691 -3.29 14.13 -22.07
CA PRO A 691 -3.41 13.10 -23.09
C PRO A 691 -4.64 13.26 -23.95
N ILE A 692 -4.51 12.95 -25.24
CA ILE A 692 -5.64 12.87 -26.17
C ILE A 692 -6.15 11.42 -26.19
N LYS A 693 -7.45 11.22 -25.97
CA LYS A 693 -8.07 9.89 -25.98
C LYS A 693 -7.81 9.17 -27.30
N PRO A 694 -7.57 7.84 -27.26
CA PRO A 694 -7.24 7.06 -28.46
C PRO A 694 -8.26 7.19 -29.60
N GLU A 695 -9.55 7.29 -29.27
CA GLU A 695 -10.62 7.46 -30.26
C GLU A 695 -10.53 8.80 -31.00
N ALA A 696 -10.14 9.86 -30.29
CA ALA A 696 -9.94 11.18 -30.88
C ALA A 696 -8.65 11.25 -31.73
N LEU A 697 -7.58 10.54 -31.31
CA LEU A 697 -6.38 10.39 -32.15
C LEU A 697 -6.68 9.65 -33.46
N LYS A 698 -7.50 8.59 -33.41
CA LYS A 698 -7.96 7.87 -34.61
C LYS A 698 -8.83 8.73 -35.54
N ALA A 699 -9.53 9.72 -34.99
CA ALA A 699 -10.38 10.63 -35.76
C ALA A 699 -9.61 11.77 -36.46
N LEU A 700 -8.30 11.95 -36.14
CA LEU A 700 -7.45 12.95 -36.78
C LEU A 700 -7.23 12.65 -38.27
N ARG A 701 -7.38 13.66 -39.11
CA ARG A 701 -7.13 13.62 -40.54
C ARG A 701 -5.76 14.23 -40.83
N ILE A 702 -4.79 13.36 -40.99
CA ILE A 702 -3.39 13.77 -41.19
C ILE A 702 -3.21 14.44 -42.57
N GLY A 703 -2.56 15.61 -42.59
CA GLY A 703 -2.34 16.41 -43.77
C GLY A 703 -3.60 17.14 -44.31
N LYS A 704 -4.68 17.15 -43.49
CA LYS A 704 -5.99 17.73 -43.87
C LYS A 704 -6.53 18.64 -42.77
N GLU A 705 -7.60 19.33 -43.10
CA GLU A 705 -8.36 20.19 -42.16
C GLU A 705 -9.09 19.30 -41.13
N ASN A 706 -9.01 19.72 -39.88
CA ASN A 706 -9.68 19.16 -38.72
C ASN A 706 -10.41 20.25 -37.95
N LEU A 707 -11.35 19.86 -37.12
CA LEU A 707 -12.09 20.76 -36.25
C LEU A 707 -11.76 20.46 -34.78
N ILE A 708 -11.30 21.45 -34.02
CA ILE A 708 -11.23 21.40 -32.56
C ILE A 708 -12.37 22.22 -31.98
N THR A 709 -13.11 21.68 -31.03
CA THR A 709 -14.18 22.36 -30.30
C THR A 709 -14.00 22.18 -28.81
N VAL A 710 -14.26 23.24 -28.06
CA VAL A 710 -14.08 23.25 -26.62
C VAL A 710 -15.31 23.81 -25.93
N TYR A 711 -15.72 23.13 -24.90
CA TYR A 711 -16.70 23.62 -23.95
C TYR A 711 -16.02 23.84 -22.60
N CYS A 712 -16.25 24.99 -21.99
CA CYS A 712 -15.77 25.24 -20.63
C CYS A 712 -16.91 25.82 -19.79
N LYS A 713 -16.98 25.37 -18.54
CA LYS A 713 -18.00 25.75 -17.57
C LYS A 713 -17.33 26.22 -16.29
N ASP A 714 -17.58 27.48 -15.94
CA ASP A 714 -17.20 28.06 -14.67
C ASP A 714 -18.16 27.65 -13.57
N THR A 715 -17.64 27.24 -12.42
CA THR A 715 -18.39 26.89 -11.20
C THR A 715 -18.08 27.82 -10.02
N GLY A 716 -17.19 28.79 -10.20
CA GLY A 716 -16.85 29.84 -9.25
C GLY A 716 -15.41 30.31 -9.35
N GLY A 717 -15.14 31.55 -9.02
CA GLY A 717 -13.80 32.13 -9.03
C GLY A 717 -13.42 32.85 -10.34
N GLY A 718 -12.27 32.50 -10.92
CA GLY A 718 -11.83 32.98 -12.23
C GLY A 718 -12.54 32.28 -13.38
N ARG A 719 -12.19 32.66 -14.63
CA ARG A 719 -12.65 31.99 -15.84
C ARG A 719 -11.58 32.07 -16.88
N PHE A 720 -11.18 30.97 -17.42
CA PHE A 720 -10.18 30.93 -18.47
C PHE A 720 -10.28 29.67 -19.31
N ILE A 721 -10.11 29.81 -20.61
CA ILE A 721 -9.91 28.67 -21.50
C ILE A 721 -9.05 29.08 -22.70
N ASP A 722 -8.00 28.31 -22.93
CA ASP A 722 -7.19 28.33 -24.13
C ASP A 722 -6.64 26.92 -24.40
N VAL A 723 -6.63 26.49 -25.65
CA VAL A 723 -6.32 25.15 -26.05
C VAL A 723 -5.46 25.11 -27.31
N GLY A 724 -4.42 24.27 -27.30
CA GLY A 724 -3.60 23.93 -28.45
C GLY A 724 -3.28 22.43 -28.48
N ILE A 725 -2.51 22.01 -29.49
CA ILE A 725 -2.00 20.63 -29.62
C ILE A 725 -0.48 20.68 -29.74
N SER A 726 0.21 19.88 -28.98
CA SER A 726 1.67 19.75 -29.02
C SER A 726 2.08 18.29 -29.22
N LEU A 727 3.21 18.07 -29.88
CA LEU A 727 3.86 16.79 -30.00
C LEU A 727 4.92 16.65 -28.91
N ARG A 728 4.77 15.64 -28.07
CA ARG A 728 5.72 15.28 -27.03
C ARG A 728 6.88 14.48 -27.64
N ASP A 729 8.12 14.79 -27.26
CA ASP A 729 9.28 13.95 -27.56
C ASP A 729 9.13 12.57 -26.88
N LYS A 730 9.89 11.58 -27.36
CA LYS A 730 9.97 10.28 -26.65
C LYS A 730 10.56 10.49 -25.26
N MET A 731 10.03 9.79 -24.30
CA MET A 731 10.65 9.69 -22.97
C MET A 731 11.82 8.69 -23.05
N GLU A 732 13.03 9.16 -22.78
CA GLU A 732 14.26 8.36 -22.76
C GLU A 732 14.50 7.68 -21.39
#